data_7e81063f3afd418258f58f93f9e4768b
#
_entry.id   7e81063f3afd418258f58f93f9e4768b
#
_cell.length_a   1.000
_cell.length_b   1.000
_cell.length_c   1.000
_cell.angle_alpha   90.00
_cell.angle_beta   90.00
_cell.angle_gamma   90.00
#
_symmetry.space_group_name_H-M   'P 1'
#
loop_
_entity.id
_entity.type
_entity.pdbx_description
1 polymer ?
#
loop_
_entity_poly.entity_id
_entity_poly.type
_entity_poly.pdbx_seq_one_letter_code
_entity_poly.pdbx_strand_id
1 'polypeptide(L)'
;MKHRHLSRVTLTKHGMRIIAATALVAAATMGAYAQNEDWKPVVDNKNHTVTITLGEEFAQQDITEKLVNKTYKKIKKSLPRQYNKHKLIVMANGMPIEDYIPGRKSDNEYDSYWDGIDYKGKPWVSNIAKPNNISLGLSNRHIALWASHGRYYDQKKGFWKWQRPNLFCTTEDLFTQTIVVPYLIPMLENAGATVFTPRERDWQTKEIIVDNDKGVSSEGSWYGEHTEKEPWTDTGERGFGFRKGILRDGENPFTMGTARMIRTTKKEDKAIAIWQPNFKDEGRYAVYVSYQTMPKSVDDAHYIVRHKGQETHFMVNQKMGGGTWVYLGTFDFDKGENPFNCVALTNQSKRKGVVTADAVRFGGGMGNIERGGDISHMPRCLEAARYYAQWAGVPYSIYGNKTGTDDYAEDINTRSLMTNWLAGGSPYVPTKEGKKVPIELSLAVHSDAGYERDGKSLVGSLAICTTNFNDGRLNSGISRYASQDLIEALRSNVTRDLSKKYKRWNWRYLWDRNYSETRLPEVPSAIIETLSHQNFPDMKLGQDPNFKFTMARSIYKTLLRYVSQMHRRPCIVQPLQPHLFKATLTGDNKVRLSWAAQDDELEPTAVPTSYNIYMATGTGGFDNGTNVRGTSYTMELEPGVMYRFKVTAVNRGGESFPTSTLSAYYQPGATKTVMVVNGFSRLSAPAVRDNFHEQGFDIEEDAGVSYGLTAGWCGKQQSFNKAAMGSTEPYGLGYSGNEMAGNFVMGNTFDYVYTHADAIAATKRYNVASCTAETVESGIVDLINYDVVDLALGLQKNDANSTVFYKSIPSMLRNKLSAYVLGHGKLIASGAYIGSDLQHDDERVWLENTLKVAYGGAIHTDTIGGIKGMGTEFDFYRQLNPTHYAATKCDVLMPVSTAFCPLQYANGMSAGVAYRGNDNATFTMAFPFECIIDRNKRLSIMNGILKFLE
;
A
#
# COMPACT_ATOMS: atom_id res chain seq x y z
N MET A 1 43.29 20.88 56.84
CA MET A 1 44.38 20.46 55.90
C MET A 1 43.78 19.95 54.64
N LYS A 2 44.11 20.58 53.54
CA LYS A 2 44.07 20.18 52.12
C LYS A 2 42.72 19.89 51.44
N HIS A 3 42.23 20.89 50.77
CA HIS A 3 41.65 21.02 49.42
C HIS A 3 41.60 19.77 48.54
N ARG A 4 40.43 19.52 47.90
CA ARG A 4 40.39 19.05 46.53
C ARG A 4 39.30 19.76 45.71
N HIS A 5 39.75 20.23 44.58
CA HIS A 5 39.09 21.04 43.56
C HIS A 5 37.89 20.33 42.88
N LEU A 6 36.83 21.07 42.71
CA LEU A 6 35.84 20.84 41.65
C LEU A 6 36.40 21.32 40.31
N SER A 7 36.60 20.43 39.37
CA SER A 7 36.94 20.78 37.99
C SER A 7 35.68 21.13 37.21
N ARG A 8 35.52 22.39 36.89
CA ARG A 8 34.58 22.87 35.85
C ARG A 8 35.03 22.28 34.50
N VAL A 9 34.13 21.54 33.89
CA VAL A 9 34.28 21.16 32.47
C VAL A 9 33.93 22.37 31.61
N THR A 10 34.95 23.01 31.09
CA THR A 10 34.87 24.07 30.08
C THR A 10 34.53 23.42 28.73
N LEU A 11 33.32 23.59 28.26
CA LEU A 11 32.96 23.29 26.86
C LEU A 11 33.77 24.19 25.94
N THR A 12 34.73 23.61 25.27
CA THR A 12 35.64 24.32 24.38
C THR A 12 34.90 24.79 23.13
N LYS A 13 35.28 25.96 22.65
CA LYS A 13 34.85 26.62 21.39
C LYS A 13 34.89 25.72 20.12
N HIS A 14 35.37 24.48 20.22
CA HIS A 14 35.40 23.50 19.11
C HIS A 14 34.04 22.82 18.89
N GLY A 15 33.27 22.57 19.93
CA GLY A 15 31.91 21.98 19.79
C GLY A 15 30.91 22.89 19.07
N MET A 16 31.02 24.22 19.32
CA MET A 16 30.17 25.20 18.63
C MET A 16 30.59 25.42 17.16
N ARG A 17 31.85 25.16 16.82
CA ARG A 17 32.31 25.25 15.43
C ARG A 17 31.87 24.05 14.58
N ILE A 18 31.69 22.89 15.18
CA ILE A 18 31.19 21.69 14.43
C ILE A 18 29.71 21.84 14.17
N ILE A 19 28.89 22.34 15.10
CA ILE A 19 27.47 22.59 14.87
C ILE A 19 27.24 23.75 13.89
N ALA A 20 28.09 24.78 13.92
CA ALA A 20 28.05 25.86 12.92
C ALA A 20 28.58 25.40 11.57
N ALA A 21 29.55 24.46 11.51
CA ALA A 21 30.03 23.89 10.26
C ALA A 21 29.03 22.95 9.60
N THR A 22 28.24 22.16 10.38
CA THR A 22 27.17 21.32 9.82
C THR A 22 25.99 22.15 9.32
N ALA A 23 25.63 23.22 10.00
CA ALA A 23 24.62 24.17 9.52
C ALA A 23 25.12 25.00 8.32
N LEU A 24 26.44 25.31 8.26
CA LEU A 24 27.07 25.95 7.09
C LEU A 24 27.26 24.99 5.92
N VAL A 25 27.49 23.71 6.15
CA VAL A 25 27.57 22.69 5.09
C VAL A 25 26.17 22.41 4.52
N ALA A 26 25.10 22.37 5.33
CA ALA A 26 23.73 22.29 4.83
C ALA A 26 23.29 23.56 4.07
N ALA A 27 23.75 24.74 4.49
CA ALA A 27 23.55 25.99 3.75
C ALA A 27 24.51 26.14 2.55
N ALA A 28 25.67 25.47 2.58
CA ALA A 28 26.64 25.46 1.48
C ALA A 28 26.25 24.41 0.41
N THR A 29 25.63 23.30 0.75
CA THR A 29 25.12 22.34 -0.22
C THR A 29 23.89 22.89 -0.96
N MET A 30 23.02 23.69 -0.34
CA MET A 30 22.03 24.50 -1.05
C MET A 30 22.61 25.65 -1.88
N GLY A 31 23.87 26.04 -1.63
CA GLY A 31 24.59 27.07 -2.38
C GLY A 31 25.61 26.55 -3.41
N ALA A 32 26.02 25.27 -3.32
CA ALA A 32 27.08 24.70 -4.13
C ALA A 32 26.64 24.26 -5.54
N TYR A 33 25.35 24.05 -5.78
CA TYR A 33 24.82 23.73 -7.11
C TYR A 33 24.90 24.88 -8.11
N ALA A 34 25.36 26.05 -7.70
CA ALA A 34 25.45 27.21 -8.56
C ALA A 34 26.89 27.81 -8.65
N GLN A 35 27.92 27.09 -8.25
CA GLN A 35 29.26 27.62 -8.23
C GLN A 35 30.20 27.12 -9.33
N ASN A 36 29.81 26.11 -10.15
CA ASN A 36 30.69 25.54 -11.18
C ASN A 36 30.00 25.26 -12.54
N GLU A 37 28.99 26.03 -12.93
CA GLU A 37 28.49 25.95 -14.31
C GLU A 37 28.94 27.23 -15.05
N ASP A 38 29.74 27.07 -16.12
CA ASP A 38 29.97 28.04 -17.16
C ASP A 38 28.63 28.30 -17.92
N TRP A 39 27.76 29.11 -17.32
CA TRP A 39 26.52 29.53 -17.97
C TRP A 39 26.84 30.31 -19.22
N LYS A 40 26.68 29.68 -20.37
CA LYS A 40 26.84 30.38 -21.65
C LYS A 40 25.59 31.15 -21.97
N PRO A 41 25.59 32.49 -21.83
CA PRO A 41 24.42 33.30 -22.17
C PRO A 41 24.21 33.27 -23.68
N VAL A 42 22.95 32.93 -24.06
CA VAL A 42 22.52 33.13 -25.44
C VAL A 42 21.85 34.52 -25.52
N VAL A 43 22.48 35.40 -26.30
CA VAL A 43 22.06 36.79 -26.40
C VAL A 43 21.32 37.05 -27.73
N ASP A 44 20.10 37.56 -27.63
CA ASP A 44 19.37 38.07 -28.79
C ASP A 44 19.31 39.60 -28.71
N ASN A 45 20.22 40.24 -29.47
CA ASN A 45 20.32 41.69 -29.52
C ASN A 45 19.11 42.32 -30.23
N LYS A 46 18.42 41.61 -31.09
CA LYS A 46 17.21 42.13 -31.81
C LYS A 46 16.04 42.29 -30.86
N ASN A 47 15.83 41.32 -29.98
CA ASN A 47 14.74 41.30 -29.03
C ASN A 47 15.16 41.77 -27.62
N HIS A 48 16.42 42.20 -27.45
CA HIS A 48 17.00 42.62 -26.16
C HIS A 48 16.78 41.57 -25.05
N THR A 49 17.06 40.28 -25.34
CA THR A 49 16.92 39.20 -24.37
C THR A 49 18.26 38.49 -24.14
N VAL A 50 18.45 38.00 -22.93
CA VAL A 50 19.53 37.08 -22.56
C VAL A 50 18.92 35.84 -21.95
N THR A 51 19.17 34.70 -22.56
CA THR A 51 18.71 33.41 -22.08
C THR A 51 19.86 32.65 -21.42
N ILE A 52 19.65 32.19 -20.20
CA ILE A 52 20.54 31.31 -19.43
C ILE A 52 19.83 29.97 -19.26
N THR A 53 20.47 28.88 -19.63
CA THR A 53 19.96 27.53 -19.40
C THR A 53 20.67 26.90 -18.21
N LEU A 54 19.92 26.48 -17.21
CA LEU A 54 20.39 25.73 -16.03
C LEU A 54 20.42 24.23 -16.33
N GLY A 55 21.20 23.47 -15.55
CA GLY A 55 21.23 22.02 -15.62
C GLY A 55 19.89 21.38 -15.28
N GLU A 56 19.72 20.12 -15.69
CA GLU A 56 18.49 19.32 -15.44
C GLU A 56 18.18 19.19 -13.94
N GLU A 57 19.21 19.18 -13.09
CA GLU A 57 19.07 19.08 -11.63
C GLU A 57 18.25 20.24 -11.05
N PHE A 58 18.24 21.41 -11.71
CA PHE A 58 17.42 22.52 -11.25
C PHE A 58 15.92 22.18 -11.32
N ALA A 59 15.49 21.50 -12.38
CA ALA A 59 14.10 21.11 -12.55
C ALA A 59 13.67 19.96 -11.62
N GLN A 60 14.63 19.28 -10.98
CA GLN A 60 14.38 18.14 -10.09
C GLN A 60 14.14 18.52 -8.62
N GLN A 61 14.20 19.80 -8.26
CA GLN A 61 13.99 20.27 -6.89
C GLN A 61 12.60 20.91 -6.72
N ASP A 62 12.17 21.14 -5.47
CA ASP A 62 10.95 21.90 -5.19
C ASP A 62 11.10 23.34 -5.67
N ILE A 63 10.42 23.69 -6.76
CA ILE A 63 10.46 25.02 -7.34
C ILE A 63 9.37 25.88 -6.69
N THR A 64 9.81 26.87 -5.93
CA THR A 64 8.97 27.85 -5.27
C THR A 64 9.24 29.24 -5.82
N GLU A 65 8.30 30.17 -5.68
CA GLU A 65 8.49 31.57 -6.07
C GLU A 65 9.75 32.20 -5.41
N LYS A 66 9.98 31.84 -4.15
CA LYS A 66 11.18 32.28 -3.41
C LYS A 66 12.48 31.77 -4.06
N LEU A 67 12.50 30.50 -4.50
CA LEU A 67 13.64 29.91 -5.17
C LEU A 67 13.89 30.57 -6.53
N VAL A 68 12.84 30.73 -7.35
CA VAL A 68 12.91 31.36 -8.66
C VAL A 68 13.46 32.79 -8.54
N ASN A 69 12.87 33.61 -7.65
CA ASN A 69 13.30 34.98 -7.41
C ASN A 69 14.76 35.07 -6.94
N LYS A 70 15.20 34.14 -6.08
CA LYS A 70 16.58 34.04 -5.64
C LYS A 70 17.52 33.69 -6.79
N THR A 71 17.12 32.78 -7.66
CA THR A 71 17.89 32.35 -8.84
C THR A 71 18.04 33.48 -9.84
N TYR A 72 16.97 34.17 -10.21
CA TYR A 72 17.02 35.35 -11.07
C TYR A 72 17.93 36.43 -10.51
N LYS A 73 17.80 36.73 -9.20
CA LYS A 73 18.65 37.72 -8.52
C LYS A 73 20.14 37.35 -8.53
N LYS A 74 20.45 36.05 -8.38
CA LYS A 74 21.83 35.55 -8.43
C LYS A 74 22.42 35.67 -9.83
N ILE A 75 21.68 35.17 -10.84
CA ILE A 75 22.11 35.24 -12.24
C ILE A 75 22.30 36.69 -12.70
N LYS A 76 21.35 37.57 -12.38
CA LYS A 76 21.42 38.98 -12.74
C LYS A 76 22.66 39.68 -12.15
N LYS A 77 23.11 39.28 -10.98
CA LYS A 77 24.32 39.81 -10.36
C LYS A 77 25.62 39.33 -11.05
N SER A 78 25.62 38.15 -11.64
CA SER A 78 26.77 37.55 -12.33
C SER A 78 26.85 37.92 -13.82
N LEU A 79 25.79 38.48 -14.39
CA LEU A 79 25.75 38.89 -15.78
C LEU A 79 26.71 40.10 -16.04
N PRO A 80 27.43 40.10 -17.18
CA PRO A 80 28.20 41.25 -17.60
C PRO A 80 27.35 42.53 -17.71
N ARG A 81 27.89 43.67 -17.30
CA ARG A 81 27.19 44.96 -17.24
C ARG A 81 26.52 45.36 -18.55
N GLN A 82 27.08 44.95 -19.67
CA GLN A 82 26.53 45.23 -21.01
C GLN A 82 25.11 44.63 -21.22
N TYR A 83 24.73 43.58 -20.45
CA TYR A 83 23.45 42.91 -20.55
C TYR A 83 22.39 43.41 -19.53
N ASN A 84 22.73 44.39 -18.68
CA ASN A 84 21.83 44.87 -17.64
C ASN A 84 20.52 45.44 -18.17
N LYS A 85 20.43 45.85 -19.43
CA LYS A 85 19.25 46.36 -20.07
C LYS A 85 18.47 45.29 -20.84
N HIS A 86 18.97 44.07 -20.94
CA HIS A 86 18.29 42.96 -21.59
C HIS A 86 17.32 42.28 -20.64
N LYS A 87 16.21 41.79 -21.18
CA LYS A 87 15.29 40.90 -20.44
C LYS A 87 15.98 39.57 -20.19
N LEU A 88 16.19 39.22 -18.93
CA LEU A 88 16.76 37.92 -18.55
C LEU A 88 15.67 36.85 -18.59
N ILE A 89 15.92 35.76 -19.27
CA ILE A 89 15.11 34.54 -19.30
C ILE A 89 15.99 33.42 -18.75
N VAL A 90 15.54 32.72 -17.72
CA VAL A 90 16.23 31.58 -17.15
C VAL A 90 15.45 30.32 -17.45
N MET A 91 16.09 29.39 -18.13
CA MET A 91 15.49 28.13 -18.58
C MET A 91 16.08 26.96 -17.80
N ALA A 92 15.30 25.92 -17.60
CA ALA A 92 15.76 24.62 -17.16
C ALA A 92 14.97 23.56 -17.91
N ASN A 93 15.66 22.53 -18.41
CA ASN A 93 15.02 21.42 -19.15
C ASN A 93 14.00 21.90 -20.20
N GLY A 94 14.36 22.93 -20.96
CA GLY A 94 13.56 23.47 -22.08
C GLY A 94 12.39 24.39 -21.70
N MET A 95 12.22 24.73 -20.40
CA MET A 95 11.15 25.63 -19.93
C MET A 95 11.68 26.77 -19.08
N PRO A 96 11.02 27.96 -19.06
CA PRO A 96 11.30 29.01 -18.09
C PRO A 96 11.14 28.48 -16.66
N ILE A 97 12.06 28.84 -15.75
CA ILE A 97 12.02 28.31 -14.38
C ILE A 97 10.82 28.76 -13.56
N GLU A 98 10.21 29.89 -13.90
CA GLU A 98 8.96 30.36 -13.31
C GLU A 98 7.76 29.48 -13.65
N ASP A 99 7.78 28.81 -14.80
CA ASP A 99 6.68 27.94 -15.25
C ASP A 99 6.65 26.60 -14.49
N TYR A 100 7.70 26.31 -13.71
CA TYR A 100 7.71 25.19 -12.77
C TYR A 100 6.97 25.47 -11.45
N ILE A 101 6.62 26.73 -11.18
CA ILE A 101 5.84 27.09 -9.98
C ILE A 101 4.40 26.62 -10.22
N PRO A 102 3.89 25.63 -9.46
CA PRO A 102 2.53 25.17 -9.66
C PRO A 102 1.51 26.31 -9.52
N GLY A 103 0.51 26.34 -10.39
CA GLY A 103 -0.52 27.40 -10.41
C GLY A 103 -0.07 28.76 -10.96
N ARG A 104 1.18 28.89 -11.41
CA ARG A 104 1.66 30.11 -12.04
C ARG A 104 1.79 29.92 -13.55
N LYS A 105 0.98 30.65 -14.30
CA LYS A 105 1.15 30.85 -15.74
C LYS A 105 1.61 32.27 -16.02
N SER A 106 2.50 32.40 -16.99
CA SER A 106 3.30 33.59 -17.23
C SER A 106 2.51 34.82 -17.63
N ASP A 107 1.32 34.71 -18.10
CA ASP A 107 0.49 35.85 -18.51
C ASP A 107 -1.00 35.70 -18.12
N ASN A 108 -1.32 36.03 -16.94
CA ASN A 108 -2.54 36.62 -16.35
C ASN A 108 -3.95 36.33 -16.92
N GLU A 109 -4.12 35.48 -17.92
CA GLU A 109 -5.46 35.23 -18.49
C GLU A 109 -6.20 34.03 -17.86
N TYR A 110 -5.52 33.25 -16.99
CA TYR A 110 -6.08 32.01 -16.48
C TYR A 110 -6.09 31.98 -14.98
N ASP A 111 -7.27 31.89 -14.41
CA ASP A 111 -7.46 31.48 -13.03
C ASP A 111 -7.46 29.93 -12.96
N SER A 112 -6.33 29.34 -12.57
CA SER A 112 -6.18 27.91 -12.39
C SER A 112 -6.41 27.44 -10.95
N TYR A 113 -6.66 28.37 -10.03
CA TYR A 113 -7.00 28.07 -8.63
C TYR A 113 -8.51 27.89 -8.43
N TRP A 114 -8.88 27.14 -7.39
CA TRP A 114 -10.26 27.00 -6.96
C TRP A 114 -10.85 28.25 -6.29
N ASP A 115 -10.32 29.43 -6.50
CA ASP A 115 -10.68 30.68 -5.84
C ASP A 115 -12.19 30.83 -5.62
N GLY A 116 -12.62 30.74 -4.35
CA GLY A 116 -14.03 30.76 -3.96
C GLY A 116 -14.82 29.46 -4.23
N ILE A 117 -14.24 28.49 -4.94
CA ILE A 117 -14.86 27.19 -5.20
C ILE A 117 -14.26 26.20 -4.19
N ASP A 118 -14.94 25.99 -3.08
CA ASP A 118 -14.52 25.02 -2.05
C ASP A 118 -15.72 24.34 -1.43
N TYR A 119 -15.68 23.02 -1.38
CA TYR A 119 -16.69 22.23 -0.66
C TYR A 119 -16.49 22.36 0.84
N LYS A 120 -17.44 22.95 1.55
CA LYS A 120 -17.41 23.20 3.00
C LYS A 120 -18.35 22.29 3.80
N GLY A 121 -18.98 21.33 3.14
CA GLY A 121 -19.87 20.37 3.78
C GLY A 121 -19.13 19.24 4.50
N LYS A 122 -19.87 18.25 4.96
CA LYS A 122 -19.30 17.00 5.50
C LYS A 122 -18.77 16.13 4.37
N PRO A 123 -17.64 15.41 4.56
CA PRO A 123 -17.18 14.45 3.58
C PRO A 123 -18.23 13.37 3.30
N TRP A 124 -18.09 12.68 2.19
CA TRP A 124 -19.00 11.60 1.84
C TRP A 124 -19.01 10.50 2.90
N VAL A 125 -17.80 10.08 3.32
CA VAL A 125 -17.60 9.09 4.39
C VAL A 125 -16.59 9.63 5.39
N SER A 126 -16.87 9.48 6.69
CA SER A 126 -15.93 9.77 7.79
C SER A 126 -15.85 8.60 8.75
N ASN A 127 -14.68 8.04 8.92
CA ASN A 127 -14.41 7.12 10.04
C ASN A 127 -14.24 7.96 11.31
N ILE A 128 -15.21 7.88 12.22
CA ILE A 128 -15.21 8.64 13.48
C ILE A 128 -14.64 7.85 14.66
N ALA A 129 -14.26 6.60 14.45
CA ALA A 129 -13.60 5.77 15.46
C ALA A 129 -12.08 6.02 15.53
N LYS A 130 -11.48 6.68 14.52
CA LYS A 130 -10.05 7.01 14.55
C LYS A 130 -9.69 7.94 15.71
N PRO A 131 -8.62 7.64 16.47
CA PRO A 131 -8.27 8.42 17.67
C PRO A 131 -7.51 9.74 17.36
N ASN A 132 -7.19 10.00 16.10
CA ASN A 132 -6.41 11.15 15.65
C ASN A 132 -7.19 12.06 14.70
N ASN A 133 -6.79 13.35 14.63
CA ASN A 133 -7.37 14.33 13.73
C ASN A 133 -6.35 14.80 12.69
N ILE A 134 -6.72 14.71 11.42
CA ILE A 134 -5.92 15.15 10.28
C ILE A 134 -6.45 16.51 9.82
N SER A 135 -5.67 17.57 9.96
CA SER A 135 -6.10 18.94 9.67
C SER A 135 -5.33 19.63 8.54
N LEU A 136 -4.14 19.15 8.19
CA LEU A 136 -3.26 19.67 7.15
C LEU A 136 -2.88 18.62 6.09
N GLY A 137 -3.65 17.52 6.02
CA GLY A 137 -3.62 16.54 4.95
C GLY A 137 -4.74 16.80 3.94
N LEU A 138 -5.39 15.73 3.54
CA LEU A 138 -6.47 15.71 2.56
C LEU A 138 -7.87 15.56 3.20
N SER A 139 -8.02 15.90 4.47
CA SER A 139 -9.33 15.83 5.14
C SER A 139 -10.39 16.59 4.40
N ASN A 140 -11.54 15.95 4.19
CA ASN A 140 -12.67 16.47 3.43
C ASN A 140 -12.38 16.69 1.93
N ARG A 141 -11.34 16.04 1.38
CA ARG A 141 -11.03 16.04 -0.05
C ARG A 141 -11.50 14.75 -0.69
N HIS A 142 -12.00 14.85 -1.92
CA HIS A 142 -12.52 13.71 -2.67
C HIS A 142 -11.73 13.63 -3.98
N ILE A 143 -11.10 12.49 -4.20
CA ILE A 143 -10.18 12.28 -5.32
C ILE A 143 -10.65 11.06 -6.11
N ALA A 144 -10.77 11.21 -7.43
CA ALA A 144 -10.95 10.07 -8.31
C ALA A 144 -9.58 9.53 -8.74
N LEU A 145 -9.38 8.22 -8.58
CA LEU A 145 -8.12 7.57 -8.87
C LEU A 145 -8.37 6.18 -9.47
N TRP A 146 -7.61 5.82 -10.49
CA TRP A 146 -7.67 4.45 -11.03
C TRP A 146 -6.34 3.96 -11.56
N ALA A 147 -6.16 2.64 -11.51
CA ALA A 147 -5.10 1.92 -12.17
C ALA A 147 -5.52 1.63 -13.60
N SER A 148 -4.76 2.05 -14.56
CA SER A 148 -4.91 1.89 -16.00
C SER A 148 -6.21 1.26 -16.51
N HIS A 149 -6.15 0.02 -16.94
CA HIS A 149 -7.25 -0.73 -17.55
C HIS A 149 -7.51 -2.04 -16.83
N GLY A 150 -8.46 -2.82 -17.37
CA GLY A 150 -8.75 -4.18 -16.94
C GLY A 150 -9.20 -5.05 -18.11
N ARG A 151 -9.49 -6.31 -17.80
CA ARG A 151 -9.96 -7.27 -18.77
C ARG A 151 -11.27 -6.84 -19.40
N TYR A 152 -11.36 -6.86 -20.72
CA TYR A 152 -12.55 -6.46 -21.47
C TYR A 152 -12.94 -7.51 -22.54
N TYR A 153 -14.18 -7.44 -22.99
CA TYR A 153 -14.69 -8.24 -24.09
C TYR A 153 -14.39 -7.55 -25.43
N ASP A 154 -13.68 -8.22 -26.32
CA ASP A 154 -13.39 -7.73 -27.66
C ASP A 154 -14.48 -8.22 -28.62
N GLN A 155 -15.44 -7.36 -28.96
CA GLN A 155 -16.55 -7.74 -29.84
C GLN A 155 -16.11 -8.24 -31.22
N LYS A 156 -15.00 -7.72 -31.74
CA LYS A 156 -14.49 -8.13 -33.07
C LYS A 156 -13.88 -9.52 -33.06
N LYS A 157 -13.33 -9.91 -31.89
CA LYS A 157 -12.67 -11.20 -31.71
C LYS A 157 -13.57 -12.25 -31.04
N GLY A 158 -14.61 -11.78 -30.33
CA GLY A 158 -15.57 -12.66 -29.68
C GLY A 158 -15.07 -13.29 -28.38
N PHE A 159 -14.08 -12.69 -27.70
CA PHE A 159 -13.56 -13.21 -26.43
C PHE A 159 -13.03 -12.13 -25.48
N TRP A 160 -12.91 -12.49 -24.20
CA TRP A 160 -12.36 -11.67 -23.14
C TRP A 160 -10.83 -11.64 -23.20
N LYS A 161 -10.20 -10.45 -23.07
CA LYS A 161 -8.75 -10.28 -23.12
C LYS A 161 -8.27 -9.09 -22.28
N TRP A 162 -6.97 -9.05 -22.01
CA TRP A 162 -6.32 -7.85 -21.49
C TRP A 162 -6.23 -6.77 -22.58
N GLN A 163 -6.17 -5.52 -22.18
CA GLN A 163 -5.98 -4.42 -23.14
C GLN A 163 -4.55 -4.39 -23.66
N ARG A 164 -3.59 -4.83 -22.87
CA ARG A 164 -2.17 -4.82 -23.22
C ARG A 164 -1.57 -6.23 -23.26
N PRO A 165 -0.44 -6.40 -24.00
CA PRO A 165 0.23 -7.70 -24.07
C PRO A 165 0.87 -8.07 -22.73
N ASN A 166 1.10 -9.37 -22.54
CA ASN A 166 1.81 -9.90 -21.37
C ASN A 166 3.33 -9.76 -21.58
N LEU A 167 3.99 -9.01 -20.69
CA LEU A 167 5.42 -8.71 -20.73
C LEU A 167 6.02 -8.84 -19.32
N PHE A 168 7.23 -9.41 -19.20
CA PHE A 168 7.95 -9.48 -17.94
C PHE A 168 7.10 -10.02 -16.78
N CYS A 169 6.43 -11.16 -16.99
CA CYS A 169 5.52 -11.85 -16.05
C CYS A 169 4.23 -11.09 -15.68
N THR A 170 3.96 -9.94 -16.28
CA THR A 170 2.80 -9.11 -16.00
C THR A 170 2.17 -8.53 -17.27
N THR A 171 1.18 -7.70 -17.12
CA THR A 171 0.64 -6.79 -18.14
C THR A 171 0.38 -5.44 -17.48
N GLU A 172 0.31 -4.35 -18.24
CA GLU A 172 -0.03 -3.04 -17.68
C GLU A 172 -1.33 -3.09 -16.86
N ASP A 173 -2.34 -3.83 -17.33
CA ASP A 173 -3.64 -4.01 -16.69
C ASP A 173 -3.54 -4.55 -15.24
N LEU A 174 -2.52 -5.34 -14.94
CA LEU A 174 -2.24 -5.88 -13.61
C LEU A 174 -1.16 -5.09 -12.87
N PHE A 175 -0.13 -4.64 -13.56
CA PHE A 175 1.03 -3.99 -12.96
C PHE A 175 0.64 -2.71 -12.21
N THR A 176 -0.14 -1.81 -12.83
CA THR A 176 -0.50 -0.53 -12.24
C THR A 176 -1.35 -0.67 -10.97
N GLN A 177 -2.17 -1.73 -10.88
CA GLN A 177 -2.90 -2.05 -9.66
C GLN A 177 -1.97 -2.31 -8.47
N THR A 178 -0.79 -2.91 -8.71
CA THR A 178 0.19 -3.22 -7.64
C THR A 178 0.87 -1.97 -7.06
N ILE A 179 0.69 -0.80 -7.67
CA ILE A 179 1.10 0.51 -7.15
C ILE A 179 -0.10 1.21 -6.49
N VAL A 180 -1.24 1.22 -7.17
CA VAL A 180 -2.41 2.01 -6.78
C VAL A 180 -3.10 1.42 -5.56
N VAL A 181 -3.44 0.12 -5.59
CA VAL A 181 -4.27 -0.50 -4.56
C VAL A 181 -3.55 -0.66 -3.21
N PRO A 182 -2.33 -1.25 -3.13
CA PRO A 182 -1.67 -1.46 -1.83
C PRO A 182 -0.96 -0.23 -1.28
N TYR A 183 -0.68 0.79 -2.10
CA TYR A 183 0.13 1.93 -1.66
C TYR A 183 -0.56 3.28 -1.84
N LEU A 184 -0.93 3.67 -3.06
CA LEU A 184 -1.38 5.04 -3.33
C LEU A 184 -2.74 5.35 -2.69
N ILE A 185 -3.72 4.46 -2.83
CA ILE A 185 -5.04 4.62 -2.21
C ILE A 185 -4.90 4.71 -0.67
N PRO A 186 -4.22 3.77 0.02
CA PRO A 186 -4.01 3.89 1.47
C PRO A 186 -3.30 5.17 1.90
N MET A 187 -2.30 5.64 1.14
CA MET A 187 -1.62 6.92 1.47
C MET A 187 -2.57 8.12 1.41
N LEU A 188 -3.43 8.18 0.38
CA LEU A 188 -4.41 9.25 0.25
C LEU A 188 -5.47 9.19 1.36
N GLU A 189 -5.99 8.01 1.67
CA GLU A 189 -6.99 7.80 2.72
C GLU A 189 -6.40 8.02 4.13
N ASN A 190 -5.16 7.61 4.35
CA ASN A 190 -4.44 7.89 5.59
C ASN A 190 -4.13 9.38 5.77
N ALA A 191 -4.11 10.16 4.69
CA ALA A 191 -4.06 11.62 4.74
C ALA A 191 -5.46 12.25 4.88
N GLY A 192 -6.53 11.46 4.94
CA GLY A 192 -7.90 11.90 5.19
C GLY A 192 -8.76 12.10 3.94
N ALA A 193 -8.28 11.72 2.75
CA ALA A 193 -9.08 11.78 1.53
C ALA A 193 -10.19 10.71 1.51
N THR A 194 -11.29 11.01 0.84
CA THR A 194 -12.21 10.00 0.31
C THR A 194 -11.78 9.69 -1.12
N VAL A 195 -11.33 8.46 -1.37
CA VAL A 195 -10.87 8.04 -2.69
C VAL A 195 -11.97 7.25 -3.40
N PHE A 196 -12.36 7.75 -4.56
CA PHE A 196 -13.26 7.06 -5.48
C PHE A 196 -12.45 6.36 -6.57
N THR A 197 -12.84 5.12 -6.91
CA THR A 197 -12.28 4.39 -8.04
C THR A 197 -13.41 3.95 -8.98
N PRO A 198 -13.32 4.20 -10.30
CA PRO A 198 -14.30 3.72 -11.28
C PRO A 198 -14.14 2.22 -11.60
N ARG A 199 -13.31 1.51 -10.84
CA ARG A 199 -13.08 0.07 -10.88
C ARG A 199 -13.22 -0.50 -9.48
N GLU A 200 -13.52 -1.80 -9.35
CA GLU A 200 -13.50 -2.47 -8.05
C GLU A 200 -12.09 -2.40 -7.44
N ARG A 201 -12.00 -2.00 -6.18
CA ARG A 201 -10.74 -1.87 -5.44
C ARG A 201 -10.42 -3.03 -4.53
N ASP A 202 -11.43 -3.85 -4.19
CA ASP A 202 -11.25 -4.98 -3.28
C ASP A 202 -10.76 -6.21 -4.05
N TRP A 203 -9.67 -6.78 -3.59
CA TRP A 203 -9.08 -7.99 -4.14
C TRP A 203 -9.69 -9.28 -3.58
N GLN A 204 -10.69 -9.18 -2.71
CA GLN A 204 -11.46 -10.32 -2.24
C GLN A 204 -12.32 -10.88 -3.37
N THR A 205 -12.07 -12.13 -3.74
CA THR A 205 -12.83 -12.80 -4.82
C THR A 205 -14.21 -13.27 -4.40
N LYS A 206 -14.46 -13.33 -3.11
CA LYS A 206 -15.77 -13.67 -2.54
C LYS A 206 -16.59 -12.43 -2.31
N GLU A 207 -17.91 -12.59 -2.39
CA GLU A 207 -18.87 -11.52 -2.21
C GLU A 207 -20.08 -12.03 -1.44
N ILE A 208 -20.49 -11.27 -0.44
CA ILE A 208 -21.77 -11.48 0.27
C ILE A 208 -22.56 -10.19 0.16
N ILE A 209 -23.81 -10.31 -0.25
CA ILE A 209 -24.74 -9.20 -0.35
C ILE A 209 -25.91 -9.46 0.58
N VAL A 210 -26.23 -8.47 1.38
CA VAL A 210 -27.41 -8.46 2.24
C VAL A 210 -28.30 -7.32 1.79
N ASP A 211 -29.48 -7.67 1.29
CA ASP A 211 -30.45 -6.75 0.69
C ASP A 211 -31.60 -6.48 1.66
N ASN A 212 -32.15 -5.26 1.63
CA ASN A 212 -33.34 -4.92 2.43
C ASN A 212 -34.62 -5.59 1.91
N ASP A 213 -34.64 -6.02 0.68
CA ASP A 213 -35.80 -6.74 0.12
C ASP A 213 -35.89 -8.15 0.70
N LYS A 214 -37.06 -8.51 1.23
CA LYS A 214 -37.29 -9.76 1.96
C LYS A 214 -37.00 -11.00 1.11
N GLY A 215 -36.17 -11.89 1.63
CA GLY A 215 -35.84 -13.17 1.01
C GLY A 215 -34.85 -13.09 -0.16
N VAL A 216 -34.28 -11.94 -0.41
CA VAL A 216 -33.33 -11.68 -1.50
C VAL A 216 -31.99 -11.23 -0.89
N SER A 217 -31.16 -12.19 -0.52
CA SER A 217 -29.80 -11.95 0.01
C SER A 217 -28.92 -13.15 -0.32
N SER A 218 -27.62 -13.03 -0.14
CA SER A 218 -26.70 -14.18 -0.20
C SER A 218 -27.13 -15.24 0.81
N GLU A 219 -26.93 -16.50 0.48
CA GLU A 219 -27.37 -17.66 1.25
C GLU A 219 -27.00 -17.59 2.73
N GLY A 220 -28.02 -17.72 3.61
CA GLY A 220 -27.89 -17.67 5.06
C GLY A 220 -27.62 -16.25 5.61
N SER A 221 -27.72 -15.22 4.78
CA SER A 221 -27.62 -13.82 5.20
C SER A 221 -29.02 -13.21 5.31
N TRP A 222 -29.20 -12.22 6.18
CA TRP A 222 -30.52 -11.61 6.39
C TRP A 222 -30.40 -10.12 6.73
N TYR A 223 -31.47 -9.40 6.41
CA TYR A 223 -31.71 -8.01 6.80
C TYR A 223 -32.81 -7.93 7.83
N GLY A 224 -32.69 -7.06 8.82
CA GLY A 224 -33.68 -6.83 9.85
C GLY A 224 -33.79 -5.38 10.29
N GLU A 225 -35.00 -4.99 10.67
CA GLU A 225 -35.31 -3.67 11.22
C GLU A 225 -35.85 -3.81 12.65
N HIS A 226 -35.33 -3.00 13.55
CA HIS A 226 -35.83 -2.85 14.91
C HIS A 226 -36.18 -1.39 15.15
N THR A 227 -37.31 -1.15 15.86
CA THR A 227 -37.75 0.21 16.20
C THR A 227 -38.58 0.19 17.49
N GLU A 228 -38.44 1.24 18.30
CA GLU A 228 -39.24 1.43 19.52
C GLU A 228 -40.55 2.24 19.29
N LYS A 229 -40.62 3.03 18.23
CA LYS A 229 -41.70 3.98 18.00
C LYS A 229 -42.23 3.96 16.56
N GLU A 230 -41.52 4.64 15.66
CA GLU A 230 -41.94 4.77 14.24
C GLU A 230 -41.34 3.62 13.43
N PRO A 231 -42.12 2.93 12.58
CA PRO A 231 -41.57 1.89 11.72
C PRO A 231 -40.74 2.48 10.61
N TRP A 232 -39.80 1.69 10.09
CA TRP A 232 -39.21 1.93 8.80
C TRP A 232 -40.25 1.89 7.72
N THR A 233 -40.18 2.76 6.75
CA THR A 233 -41.09 2.88 5.61
C THR A 233 -40.33 2.75 4.31
N ASP A 234 -41.02 2.40 3.24
CA ASP A 234 -40.50 2.44 1.90
C ASP A 234 -40.22 3.90 1.49
N THR A 235 -39.10 4.15 0.76
CA THR A 235 -38.77 5.48 0.27
C THR A 235 -39.66 5.94 -0.88
N GLY A 236 -40.29 5.01 -1.59
CA GLY A 236 -40.97 5.23 -2.85
C GLY A 236 -40.01 5.29 -4.06
N GLU A 237 -38.69 5.28 -3.83
CA GLU A 237 -37.69 5.26 -4.87
C GLU A 237 -37.14 3.86 -5.11
N ARG A 238 -36.62 3.59 -6.30
CA ARG A 238 -35.95 2.34 -6.62
C ARG A 238 -34.64 2.23 -5.84
N GLY A 239 -34.32 1.00 -5.39
CA GLY A 239 -33.10 0.64 -4.70
C GLY A 239 -32.34 -0.47 -5.42
N PHE A 240 -31.30 -0.96 -4.77
CA PHE A 240 -30.59 -2.16 -5.18
C PHE A 240 -31.51 -3.37 -5.03
N GLY A 241 -31.50 -4.27 -6.01
CA GLY A 241 -32.17 -5.57 -5.92
C GLY A 241 -31.17 -6.69 -6.19
N PHE A 242 -30.92 -7.51 -5.18
CA PHE A 242 -30.02 -8.64 -5.32
C PHE A 242 -30.58 -9.68 -6.27
N ARG A 243 -29.79 -10.05 -7.26
CA ARG A 243 -30.05 -11.13 -8.18
C ARG A 243 -28.88 -12.06 -8.24
N LYS A 244 -29.07 -13.32 -7.90
CA LYS A 244 -28.04 -14.34 -8.03
C LYS A 244 -27.73 -14.62 -9.50
N GLY A 245 -26.45 -14.63 -9.85
CA GLY A 245 -25.96 -14.98 -11.17
C GLY A 245 -25.56 -13.77 -12.02
N ILE A 246 -25.69 -13.93 -13.32
CA ILE A 246 -25.19 -12.96 -14.31
C ILE A 246 -26.20 -11.83 -14.57
N LEU A 247 -25.66 -10.65 -14.85
CA LEU A 247 -26.39 -9.49 -15.36
C LEU A 247 -26.12 -9.35 -16.85
N ARG A 248 -27.17 -9.12 -17.62
CA ARG A 248 -27.06 -8.81 -19.04
C ARG A 248 -26.65 -7.35 -19.23
N ASP A 249 -26.07 -7.04 -20.37
CA ASP A 249 -25.70 -5.67 -20.69
C ASP A 249 -26.92 -4.73 -20.59
N GLY A 250 -26.75 -3.60 -19.93
CA GLY A 250 -27.82 -2.61 -19.70
C GLY A 250 -28.71 -2.89 -18.49
N GLU A 251 -28.67 -4.06 -17.86
CA GLU A 251 -29.38 -4.30 -16.60
C GLU A 251 -28.70 -3.51 -15.45
N ASN A 252 -29.51 -2.76 -14.71
CA ASN A 252 -29.03 -1.95 -13.60
C ASN A 252 -29.56 -2.50 -12.27
N PRO A 253 -28.71 -3.09 -11.41
CA PRO A 253 -29.17 -3.69 -10.14
C PRO A 253 -29.77 -2.65 -9.17
N PHE A 254 -29.43 -1.37 -9.28
CA PHE A 254 -29.97 -0.29 -8.43
C PHE A 254 -31.35 0.22 -8.87
N THR A 255 -31.96 -0.44 -9.84
CA THR A 255 -33.35 -0.18 -10.26
C THR A 255 -34.27 -1.40 -10.08
N MET A 256 -33.73 -2.47 -9.50
CA MET A 256 -34.45 -3.77 -9.39
C MET A 256 -35.09 -3.98 -8.03
N GLY A 257 -34.69 -3.25 -7.00
CA GLY A 257 -35.18 -3.38 -5.62
C GLY A 257 -35.84 -2.11 -5.08
N THR A 258 -35.95 -2.07 -3.76
CA THR A 258 -36.55 -0.97 -2.97
C THR A 258 -35.54 -0.43 -1.99
N ALA A 259 -35.82 0.70 -1.35
CA ALA A 259 -35.04 1.23 -0.25
C ALA A 259 -35.94 1.66 0.91
N ARG A 260 -35.40 1.61 2.11
CA ARG A 260 -36.11 1.90 3.36
C ARG A 260 -35.71 3.26 3.90
N MET A 261 -36.58 3.95 4.66
CA MET A 261 -36.27 5.18 5.35
C MET A 261 -36.92 5.29 6.71
N ILE A 262 -36.32 6.07 7.58
CA ILE A 262 -36.87 6.42 8.89
C ILE A 262 -36.47 7.85 9.28
N ARG A 263 -37.31 8.50 10.09
CA ARG A 263 -36.99 9.82 10.64
C ARG A 263 -35.85 9.75 11.65
N THR A 264 -35.03 10.78 11.65
CA THR A 264 -33.90 10.89 12.60
C THR A 264 -34.35 11.36 13.97
N THR A 265 -33.57 10.95 15.00
CA THR A 265 -33.69 11.43 16.38
C THR A 265 -32.35 11.97 16.87
N LYS A 266 -32.41 12.99 17.77
CA LYS A 266 -31.21 13.52 18.46
C LYS A 266 -30.83 12.76 19.73
N LYS A 267 -31.77 11.96 20.23
CA LYS A 267 -31.60 11.12 21.44
C LYS A 267 -30.95 9.81 21.07
N GLU A 268 -30.78 8.94 22.07
CA GLU A 268 -30.33 7.56 21.88
C GLU A 268 -31.10 6.86 20.76
N ASP A 269 -30.46 5.89 20.14
CA ASP A 269 -30.96 5.15 19.00
C ASP A 269 -32.34 4.54 19.31
N LYS A 270 -33.33 4.94 18.53
CA LYS A 270 -34.70 4.46 18.64
C LYS A 270 -35.11 3.51 17.54
N ALA A 271 -34.26 3.39 16.53
CA ALA A 271 -34.44 2.45 15.44
C ALA A 271 -33.07 2.10 14.83
N ILE A 272 -32.97 0.84 14.42
CA ILE A 272 -31.75 0.30 13.81
C ILE A 272 -32.12 -0.62 12.65
N ALA A 273 -31.39 -0.54 11.57
CA ALA A 273 -31.37 -1.52 10.49
C ALA A 273 -30.07 -2.32 10.56
N ILE A 274 -30.16 -3.64 10.39
CA ILE A 274 -29.02 -4.56 10.52
C ILE A 274 -28.93 -5.41 9.26
N TRP A 275 -27.73 -5.50 8.71
CA TRP A 275 -27.34 -6.40 7.63
C TRP A 275 -26.39 -7.45 8.18
N GLN A 276 -26.89 -8.69 8.29
CA GLN A 276 -26.18 -9.83 8.85
C GLN A 276 -25.69 -10.76 7.74
N PRO A 277 -24.39 -10.76 7.43
CA PRO A 277 -23.82 -11.69 6.45
C PRO A 277 -23.61 -13.09 7.04
N ASN A 278 -23.54 -14.10 6.16
CA ASN A 278 -23.05 -15.43 6.47
C ASN A 278 -21.79 -15.71 5.64
N PHE A 279 -20.61 -15.54 6.26
CA PHE A 279 -19.32 -15.74 5.60
C PHE A 279 -19.02 -17.22 5.40
N LYS A 280 -18.79 -17.65 4.17
CA LYS A 280 -18.38 -19.05 3.88
C LYS A 280 -16.95 -19.33 4.33
N ASP A 281 -16.10 -18.30 4.36
CA ASP A 281 -14.71 -18.37 4.85
C ASP A 281 -14.40 -17.13 5.67
N GLU A 282 -13.55 -17.30 6.69
CA GLU A 282 -12.94 -16.17 7.35
C GLU A 282 -12.02 -15.42 6.37
N GLY A 283 -11.87 -14.14 6.57
CA GLY A 283 -11.00 -13.34 5.71
C GLY A 283 -11.26 -11.86 5.79
N ARG A 284 -10.55 -11.15 4.93
CA ARG A 284 -10.60 -9.70 4.82
C ARG A 284 -11.52 -9.29 3.68
N TYR A 285 -12.54 -8.48 4.00
CA TYR A 285 -13.57 -8.05 3.05
C TYR A 285 -13.77 -6.54 3.13
N ALA A 286 -13.80 -5.87 1.98
CA ALA A 286 -14.27 -4.50 1.90
C ALA A 286 -15.77 -4.44 2.19
N VAL A 287 -16.21 -3.41 2.89
CA VAL A 287 -17.61 -3.16 3.22
C VAL A 287 -18.10 -1.96 2.42
N TYR A 288 -19.15 -2.17 1.65
CA TYR A 288 -19.85 -1.16 0.88
C TYR A 288 -21.30 -1.09 1.33
N VAL A 289 -21.83 0.13 1.44
CA VAL A 289 -23.24 0.36 1.73
C VAL A 289 -23.90 1.05 0.54
N SER A 290 -25.19 0.85 0.39
CA SER A 290 -26.02 1.65 -0.49
C SER A 290 -27.19 2.29 0.27
N TYR A 291 -27.70 3.37 -0.29
CA TYR A 291 -28.81 4.14 0.24
C TYR A 291 -29.42 5.02 -0.86
N GLN A 292 -30.55 5.66 -0.61
CA GLN A 292 -31.11 6.66 -1.52
C GLN A 292 -30.93 8.07 -0.96
N THR A 293 -30.53 9.01 -1.83
CA THR A 293 -30.48 10.44 -1.48
C THR A 293 -31.86 11.07 -1.62
N MET A 294 -32.48 11.38 -0.47
CA MET A 294 -33.79 12.02 -0.39
C MET A 294 -33.66 13.53 -0.11
N PRO A 295 -34.67 14.35 -0.40
CA PRO A 295 -34.61 15.80 -0.13
C PRO A 295 -34.32 16.15 1.34
N LYS A 296 -34.68 15.27 2.28
CA LYS A 296 -34.46 15.45 3.72
C LYS A 296 -33.36 14.55 4.28
N SER A 297 -32.54 13.92 3.45
CA SER A 297 -31.40 13.11 3.90
C SER A 297 -30.45 13.91 4.78
N VAL A 298 -29.89 13.27 5.80
CA VAL A 298 -28.92 13.89 6.72
C VAL A 298 -27.48 13.72 6.21
N ASP A 299 -26.56 14.53 6.74
CA ASP A 299 -25.13 14.50 6.41
C ASP A 299 -24.29 13.76 7.47
N ASP A 300 -24.94 13.02 8.37
CA ASP A 300 -24.34 12.32 9.48
C ASP A 300 -25.06 11.00 9.80
N ALA A 301 -25.46 10.24 8.77
CA ALA A 301 -26.04 8.91 8.94
C ALA A 301 -25.01 7.98 9.59
N HIS A 302 -25.38 7.39 10.74
CA HIS A 302 -24.45 6.67 11.59
C HIS A 302 -24.47 5.16 11.28
N TYR A 303 -23.41 4.70 10.61
CA TYR A 303 -23.15 3.29 10.35
C TYR A 303 -22.14 2.71 11.33
N ILE A 304 -22.37 1.46 11.74
CA ILE A 304 -21.51 0.68 12.61
C ILE A 304 -21.13 -0.60 11.90
N VAL A 305 -19.83 -0.83 11.68
CA VAL A 305 -19.33 -2.11 11.17
C VAL A 305 -18.82 -2.92 12.35
N ARG A 306 -19.43 -4.07 12.60
CA ARG A 306 -19.01 -5.06 13.61
C ARG A 306 -18.19 -6.14 12.93
N HIS A 307 -16.96 -6.35 13.40
CA HIS A 307 -16.00 -7.25 12.76
C HIS A 307 -15.05 -7.86 13.79
N LYS A 308 -14.98 -9.20 13.83
CA LYS A 308 -14.09 -9.94 14.75
C LYS A 308 -14.05 -9.40 16.19
N GLY A 309 -15.22 -9.08 16.75
CA GLY A 309 -15.36 -8.57 18.12
C GLY A 309 -15.05 -7.08 18.32
N GLN A 310 -14.87 -6.33 17.24
CA GLN A 310 -14.65 -4.88 17.24
C GLN A 310 -15.81 -4.13 16.59
N GLU A 311 -15.95 -2.85 16.91
CA GLU A 311 -16.92 -1.96 16.26
C GLU A 311 -16.17 -0.75 15.68
N THR A 312 -16.39 -0.46 14.40
CA THR A 312 -15.88 0.75 13.76
C THR A 312 -17.06 1.61 13.30
N HIS A 313 -17.05 2.88 13.67
CA HIS A 313 -18.14 3.82 13.47
C HIS A 313 -17.86 4.79 12.33
N PHE A 314 -18.86 4.99 11.47
CA PHE A 314 -18.82 5.87 10.32
C PHE A 314 -19.97 6.87 10.31
N MET A 315 -19.69 8.10 9.88
CA MET A 315 -20.71 9.03 9.45
C MET A 315 -20.71 9.09 7.92
N VAL A 316 -21.87 8.84 7.32
CA VAL A 316 -22.08 8.88 5.87
C VAL A 316 -22.99 10.05 5.54
N ASN A 317 -22.56 10.88 4.59
CA ASN A 317 -23.35 12.00 4.10
C ASN A 317 -24.33 11.51 3.02
N GLN A 318 -25.53 11.18 3.42
CA GLN A 318 -26.58 10.69 2.51
C GLN A 318 -27.21 11.77 1.63
N LYS A 319 -26.76 13.05 1.71
CA LYS A 319 -27.19 14.11 0.79
C LYS A 319 -26.53 14.02 -0.59
N MET A 320 -25.59 13.09 -0.74
CA MET A 320 -24.87 12.81 -1.99
C MET A 320 -24.64 11.31 -2.15
N GLY A 321 -24.32 10.87 -3.36
CA GLY A 321 -23.86 9.50 -3.65
C GLY A 321 -24.88 8.39 -3.47
N GLY A 322 -26.18 8.68 -3.36
CA GLY A 322 -27.20 7.63 -3.26
C GLY A 322 -27.39 6.85 -4.56
N GLY A 323 -27.81 5.57 -4.46
CA GLY A 323 -28.04 4.68 -5.59
C GLY A 323 -26.73 4.18 -6.25
N THR A 324 -25.70 3.96 -5.44
CA THR A 324 -24.46 3.30 -5.82
C THR A 324 -23.75 2.70 -4.61
N TRP A 325 -22.68 1.91 -4.83
CA TRP A 325 -21.85 1.38 -3.75
C TRP A 325 -20.94 2.44 -3.15
N VAL A 326 -21.00 2.58 -1.82
CA VAL A 326 -20.22 3.52 -1.02
C VAL A 326 -19.28 2.76 -0.09
N TYR A 327 -17.99 2.84 -0.33
CA TYR A 327 -16.96 2.16 0.45
C TYR A 327 -16.82 2.76 1.86
N LEU A 328 -16.89 1.93 2.90
CA LEU A 328 -16.64 2.32 4.29
C LEU A 328 -15.22 1.98 4.75
N GLY A 329 -14.75 0.78 4.46
CA GLY A 329 -13.46 0.25 4.91
C GLY A 329 -13.31 -1.22 4.56
N THR A 330 -12.14 -1.78 4.85
CA THR A 330 -11.86 -3.21 4.70
C THR A 330 -11.55 -3.81 6.07
N PHE A 331 -12.25 -4.88 6.45
CA PHE A 331 -12.24 -5.46 7.79
C PHE A 331 -12.07 -6.98 7.73
N ASP A 332 -11.56 -7.55 8.83
CA ASP A 332 -11.47 -8.98 9.01
C ASP A 332 -12.78 -9.52 9.60
N PHE A 333 -13.31 -10.61 9.04
CA PHE A 333 -14.53 -11.26 9.50
C PHE A 333 -14.28 -12.74 9.74
N ASP A 334 -14.97 -13.30 10.76
CA ASP A 334 -14.99 -14.72 11.03
C ASP A 334 -15.92 -15.45 10.06
N LYS A 335 -15.66 -16.74 9.85
CA LYS A 335 -16.53 -17.62 9.10
C LYS A 335 -17.87 -17.81 9.80
N GLY A 336 -18.93 -17.94 9.00
CA GLY A 336 -20.27 -18.28 9.44
C GLY A 336 -21.14 -17.05 9.73
N GLU A 337 -22.32 -17.32 10.25
CA GLU A 337 -23.24 -16.33 10.79
C GLU A 337 -22.79 -16.00 12.22
N ASN A 338 -22.47 -14.74 12.46
CA ASN A 338 -22.05 -14.28 13.78
C ASN A 338 -22.67 -12.90 14.04
N PRO A 339 -23.43 -12.69 15.10
CA PRO A 339 -24.07 -11.39 15.39
C PRO A 339 -23.07 -10.26 15.66
N PHE A 340 -21.78 -10.59 15.87
CA PHE A 340 -20.69 -9.63 15.96
C PHE A 340 -19.98 -9.38 14.61
N ASN A 341 -20.49 -9.92 13.52
CA ASN A 341 -20.06 -9.66 12.14
C ASN A 341 -21.24 -9.10 11.37
N CYS A 342 -21.50 -7.81 11.44
CA CYS A 342 -22.64 -7.19 10.73
C CYS A 342 -22.39 -5.72 10.44
N VAL A 343 -23.25 -5.13 9.62
CA VAL A 343 -23.35 -3.68 9.49
C VAL A 343 -24.67 -3.24 10.09
N ALA A 344 -24.65 -2.16 10.85
CA ALA A 344 -25.85 -1.55 11.41
C ALA A 344 -25.95 -0.08 10.99
N LEU A 345 -27.15 0.42 10.77
CA LEU A 345 -27.46 1.83 10.57
C LEU A 345 -28.45 2.28 11.63
N THR A 346 -28.11 3.30 12.38
CA THR A 346 -28.98 3.87 13.39
C THR A 346 -29.71 5.11 12.86
N ASN A 347 -30.86 5.46 13.48
CA ASN A 347 -31.55 6.71 13.16
C ASN A 347 -31.09 7.90 14.00
N GLN A 348 -29.99 7.78 14.74
CA GLN A 348 -29.40 8.87 15.50
C GLN A 348 -28.73 9.87 14.55
N SER A 349 -29.06 11.15 14.69
CA SER A 349 -28.42 12.24 13.94
C SER A 349 -28.55 13.54 14.71
N LYS A 350 -27.55 14.41 14.59
CA LYS A 350 -27.60 15.78 15.08
C LYS A 350 -28.54 16.68 14.27
N ARG A 351 -28.95 16.18 13.10
CA ARG A 351 -29.85 16.86 12.16
C ARG A 351 -31.25 16.30 12.20
N LYS A 352 -32.23 17.13 11.91
CA LYS A 352 -33.61 16.69 11.70
C LYS A 352 -33.76 16.32 10.22
N GLY A 353 -34.17 15.10 9.92
CA GLY A 353 -34.29 14.60 8.57
C GLY A 353 -34.65 13.14 8.51
N VAL A 354 -34.10 12.44 7.53
CA VAL A 354 -34.25 11.00 7.36
C VAL A 354 -32.92 10.34 7.10
N VAL A 355 -32.77 9.09 7.57
CA VAL A 355 -31.76 8.17 7.08
C VAL A 355 -32.45 7.14 6.18
N THR A 356 -31.73 6.68 5.16
CA THR A 356 -32.19 5.67 4.23
C THR A 356 -31.29 4.44 4.27
N ALA A 357 -31.84 3.27 4.11
CA ALA A 357 -31.20 1.96 4.13
C ALA A 357 -31.55 1.22 2.85
N ASP A 358 -30.57 0.54 2.28
CA ASP A 358 -30.72 -0.26 1.06
C ASP A 358 -29.90 -1.54 1.25
N ALA A 359 -28.97 -1.90 0.41
CA ALA A 359 -28.15 -3.09 0.53
C ALA A 359 -26.75 -2.81 1.15
N VAL A 360 -26.15 -3.87 1.70
CA VAL A 360 -24.74 -3.92 2.10
C VAL A 360 -24.03 -5.05 1.37
N ARG A 361 -22.84 -4.74 0.85
CA ARG A 361 -21.98 -5.67 0.15
C ARG A 361 -20.67 -5.85 0.92
N PHE A 362 -20.23 -7.09 1.07
CA PHE A 362 -18.97 -7.50 1.66
C PHE A 362 -18.14 -8.21 0.60
N GLY A 363 -16.96 -7.67 0.29
CA GLY A 363 -16.04 -8.23 -0.70
C GLY A 363 -16.23 -7.70 -2.12
N GLY A 364 -15.17 -7.88 -2.94
CA GLY A 364 -15.14 -7.45 -4.34
C GLY A 364 -15.90 -8.36 -5.28
N GLY A 365 -15.79 -9.67 -5.07
CA GLY A 365 -16.47 -10.68 -5.85
C GLY A 365 -15.87 -10.95 -7.23
N MET A 366 -16.55 -11.84 -7.95
CA MET A 366 -16.22 -12.18 -9.34
C MET A 366 -17.02 -11.29 -10.30
N GLY A 367 -16.46 -11.09 -11.49
CA GLY A 367 -17.19 -10.45 -12.58
C GLY A 367 -18.44 -11.24 -12.96
N ASN A 368 -19.56 -10.56 -13.13
CA ASN A 368 -20.84 -11.16 -13.41
C ASN A 368 -21.63 -10.48 -14.55
N ILE A 369 -20.96 -9.64 -15.32
CA ILE A 369 -21.58 -9.00 -16.49
C ILE A 369 -21.37 -9.86 -17.72
N GLU A 370 -22.47 -10.23 -18.39
CA GLU A 370 -22.43 -11.04 -19.60
C GLU A 370 -22.05 -10.20 -20.81
N ARG A 371 -21.10 -10.71 -21.59
CA ARG A 371 -20.79 -10.21 -22.93
C ARG A 371 -20.58 -11.40 -23.87
N GLY A 372 -21.28 -11.37 -25.04
CA GLY A 372 -21.13 -12.41 -26.05
C GLY A 372 -21.57 -13.82 -25.59
N GLY A 373 -22.45 -13.91 -24.60
CA GLY A 373 -22.95 -15.18 -24.06
C GLY A 373 -22.10 -15.74 -22.90
N ASP A 374 -21.05 -15.03 -22.46
CA ASP A 374 -20.16 -15.48 -21.38
C ASP A 374 -19.73 -14.31 -20.48
N ILE A 375 -19.22 -14.62 -19.32
CA ILE A 375 -18.62 -13.65 -18.36
C ILE A 375 -17.09 -13.69 -18.45
N SER A 376 -16.44 -12.77 -17.79
CA SER A 376 -14.95 -12.69 -17.81
C SER A 376 -14.23 -13.84 -17.12
N HIS A 377 -14.91 -14.56 -16.22
CA HIS A 377 -14.35 -15.55 -15.27
C HIS A 377 -13.18 -15.00 -14.41
N MET A 378 -13.11 -13.67 -14.26
CA MET A 378 -12.10 -12.99 -13.48
C MET A 378 -12.71 -12.33 -12.24
N PRO A 379 -11.91 -12.13 -11.18
CA PRO A 379 -12.26 -11.23 -10.10
C PRO A 379 -12.65 -9.84 -10.64
N ARG A 380 -13.71 -9.23 -10.10
CA ARG A 380 -14.25 -7.95 -10.57
C ARG A 380 -13.21 -6.83 -10.56
N CYS A 381 -12.27 -6.84 -9.60
CA CYS A 381 -11.17 -5.86 -9.54
C CYS A 381 -10.23 -5.93 -10.76
N LEU A 382 -10.22 -7.04 -11.49
CA LEU A 382 -9.39 -7.22 -12.69
C LEU A 382 -10.16 -6.90 -13.98
N GLU A 383 -11.46 -6.64 -13.88
CA GLU A 383 -12.26 -6.22 -15.03
C GLU A 383 -12.13 -4.72 -15.32
N ALA A 384 -12.47 -4.36 -16.53
CA ALA A 384 -12.55 -2.98 -16.99
C ALA A 384 -13.64 -2.17 -16.27
N ALA A 385 -13.47 -0.87 -16.21
CA ALA A 385 -14.36 0.06 -15.50
C ALA A 385 -15.82 0.01 -16.00
N ARG A 386 -16.01 -0.29 -17.30
CA ARG A 386 -17.33 -0.43 -17.91
C ARG A 386 -18.24 -1.41 -17.15
N TYR A 387 -17.68 -2.55 -16.73
CA TYR A 387 -18.47 -3.60 -16.05
C TYR A 387 -18.72 -3.25 -14.59
N TYR A 388 -17.72 -2.67 -13.93
CA TYR A 388 -17.90 -2.16 -12.59
C TYR A 388 -18.94 -1.03 -12.52
N ALA A 389 -18.95 -0.12 -13.50
CA ALA A 389 -19.95 0.95 -13.59
C ALA A 389 -21.37 0.38 -13.66
N GLN A 390 -21.61 -0.62 -14.50
CA GLN A 390 -22.89 -1.32 -14.55
C GLN A 390 -23.26 -1.93 -13.18
N TRP A 391 -22.33 -2.66 -12.56
CA TRP A 391 -22.51 -3.26 -11.25
C TRP A 391 -22.76 -2.23 -10.14
N ALA A 392 -22.16 -1.06 -10.27
CA ALA A 392 -22.30 0.05 -9.32
C ALA A 392 -23.53 0.96 -9.57
N GLY A 393 -24.43 0.57 -10.44
CA GLY A 393 -25.69 1.30 -10.64
C GLY A 393 -25.58 2.55 -11.52
N VAL A 394 -24.48 2.74 -12.23
CA VAL A 394 -24.29 3.84 -13.16
C VAL A 394 -25.26 3.70 -14.34
N PRO A 395 -25.85 4.79 -14.84
CA PRO A 395 -26.73 4.73 -16.01
C PRO A 395 -26.04 4.17 -17.26
N TYR A 396 -26.76 3.41 -18.08
CA TYR A 396 -26.26 2.85 -19.34
C TYR A 396 -25.64 3.90 -20.28
N SER A 397 -26.24 5.09 -20.34
CA SER A 397 -25.72 6.20 -21.15
C SER A 397 -24.28 6.63 -20.82
N ILE A 398 -23.76 6.25 -19.66
CA ILE A 398 -22.40 6.54 -19.20
C ILE A 398 -21.44 5.41 -19.62
N TYR A 399 -21.74 4.17 -19.28
CA TYR A 399 -20.84 3.03 -19.58
C TYR A 399 -21.12 2.37 -20.93
N GLY A 400 -22.29 2.52 -21.50
CA GLY A 400 -22.67 2.05 -22.84
C GLY A 400 -22.65 3.17 -23.88
N ASN A 401 -21.70 4.11 -23.79
CA ASN A 401 -21.64 5.32 -24.63
C ASN A 401 -21.29 5.06 -26.12
N LYS A 402 -21.03 3.81 -26.49
CA LYS A 402 -20.97 3.28 -27.86
C LYS A 402 -22.05 2.24 -28.13
N THR A 403 -23.14 2.29 -27.36
CA THR A 403 -24.32 1.40 -27.50
C THR A 403 -24.00 -0.09 -27.33
N GLY A 404 -22.96 -0.43 -26.54
CA GLY A 404 -22.54 -1.82 -26.26
C GLY A 404 -21.82 -2.49 -27.45
N THR A 405 -21.36 -1.72 -28.43
CA THR A 405 -20.71 -2.27 -29.65
C THR A 405 -19.19 -2.23 -29.62
N ASP A 406 -18.59 -1.52 -28.69
CA ASP A 406 -17.13 -1.37 -28.54
C ASP A 406 -16.77 -1.20 -27.06
N ASP A 407 -16.65 -2.30 -26.32
CA ASP A 407 -16.34 -2.29 -24.89
C ASP A 407 -14.96 -1.67 -24.60
N TYR A 408 -14.01 -1.73 -25.54
CA TYR A 408 -12.73 -1.07 -25.39
C TYR A 408 -12.86 0.46 -25.32
N ALA A 409 -13.56 1.05 -26.27
CA ALA A 409 -13.81 2.49 -26.28
C ALA A 409 -14.73 2.93 -25.14
N GLU A 410 -15.74 2.10 -24.81
CA GLU A 410 -16.64 2.34 -23.68
C GLU A 410 -15.89 2.35 -22.35
N ASP A 411 -14.98 1.41 -22.13
CA ASP A 411 -14.16 1.36 -20.91
C ASP A 411 -13.31 2.62 -20.73
N ILE A 412 -12.60 3.02 -21.79
CA ILE A 412 -11.75 4.24 -21.75
C ILE A 412 -12.56 5.48 -21.34
N ASN A 413 -13.77 5.63 -21.90
CA ASN A 413 -14.62 6.76 -21.60
C ASN A 413 -15.28 6.67 -20.20
N THR A 414 -15.68 5.47 -19.81
CA THR A 414 -16.40 5.21 -18.55
C THR A 414 -15.65 5.72 -17.32
N ARG A 415 -14.35 5.57 -17.28
CA ARG A 415 -13.51 6.02 -16.14
C ARG A 415 -13.74 7.49 -15.83
N SER A 416 -13.70 8.34 -16.87
CA SER A 416 -13.93 9.77 -16.76
C SER A 416 -15.41 10.13 -16.59
N LEU A 417 -16.28 9.49 -17.36
CA LEU A 417 -17.71 9.78 -17.34
C LEU A 417 -18.38 9.39 -16.00
N MET A 418 -17.95 8.28 -15.39
CA MET A 418 -18.40 7.89 -14.06
C MET A 418 -17.95 8.89 -12.99
N THR A 419 -16.73 9.42 -13.12
CA THR A 419 -16.23 10.50 -12.26
C THR A 419 -17.13 11.75 -12.37
N ASN A 420 -17.47 12.16 -13.58
CA ASN A 420 -18.37 13.29 -13.82
C ASN A 420 -19.78 13.04 -13.27
N TRP A 421 -20.31 11.82 -13.43
CA TRP A 421 -21.62 11.44 -12.91
C TRP A 421 -21.66 11.50 -11.37
N LEU A 422 -20.60 11.07 -10.70
CA LEU A 422 -20.51 11.23 -9.25
C LEU A 422 -20.39 12.70 -8.84
N ALA A 423 -19.57 13.46 -9.55
CA ALA A 423 -19.26 14.86 -9.20
C ALA A 423 -20.36 15.85 -9.61
N GLY A 424 -21.22 15.50 -10.56
CA GLY A 424 -22.26 16.36 -11.09
C GLY A 424 -23.19 16.93 -10.02
N GLY A 425 -23.44 18.26 -10.06
CA GLY A 425 -24.18 19.00 -9.05
C GLY A 425 -23.36 19.38 -7.80
N SER A 426 -22.07 19.05 -7.77
CA SER A 426 -21.13 19.52 -6.73
C SER A 426 -20.59 20.93 -7.08
N PRO A 427 -19.92 21.62 -6.14
CA PRO A 427 -19.26 22.89 -6.45
C PRO A 427 -18.21 22.80 -7.55
N TYR A 428 -17.60 21.65 -7.76
CA TYR A 428 -16.56 21.43 -8.76
C TYR A 428 -17.11 21.07 -10.16
N VAL A 429 -18.36 20.54 -10.21
CA VAL A 429 -19.06 20.20 -11.47
C VAL A 429 -20.51 20.71 -11.38
N PRO A 430 -20.73 22.03 -11.31
CA PRO A 430 -22.02 22.58 -10.93
C PRO A 430 -23.12 22.50 -12.00
N THR A 431 -22.77 22.41 -13.29
CA THR A 431 -23.77 22.49 -14.38
C THR A 431 -24.22 21.14 -14.90
N LYS A 432 -23.59 20.03 -14.46
CA LYS A 432 -24.01 18.67 -14.82
C LYS A 432 -24.87 18.05 -13.73
N GLU A 433 -25.86 17.28 -14.12
CA GLU A 433 -26.58 16.42 -13.19
C GLU A 433 -25.69 15.28 -12.70
N GLY A 434 -25.83 14.89 -11.45
CA GLY A 434 -25.10 13.78 -10.86
C GLY A 434 -25.37 13.54 -9.39
N LYS A 435 -24.44 12.88 -8.73
CA LYS A 435 -24.57 12.41 -7.34
C LYS A 435 -24.06 13.40 -6.29
N LYS A 436 -23.61 14.59 -6.70
CA LYS A 436 -23.14 15.70 -5.85
C LYS A 436 -21.90 15.40 -5.01
N VAL A 437 -21.18 14.34 -5.28
CA VAL A 437 -19.93 14.01 -4.58
C VAL A 437 -18.86 15.02 -5.01
N PRO A 438 -18.24 15.78 -4.07
CA PRO A 438 -17.37 16.88 -4.44
C PRO A 438 -15.96 16.42 -4.82
N ILE A 439 -15.86 15.63 -5.88
CA ILE A 439 -14.58 15.20 -6.47
C ILE A 439 -13.92 16.42 -7.09
N GLU A 440 -12.70 16.73 -6.70
CA GLU A 440 -12.00 17.94 -7.09
C GLU A 440 -10.80 17.71 -8.03
N LEU A 441 -10.36 16.48 -8.20
CA LEU A 441 -9.39 16.09 -9.23
C LEU A 441 -9.53 14.61 -9.60
N SER A 442 -8.96 14.24 -10.74
CA SER A 442 -8.83 12.83 -11.15
C SER A 442 -7.41 12.51 -11.63
N LEU A 443 -6.93 11.30 -11.32
CA LEU A 443 -5.64 10.80 -11.76
C LEU A 443 -5.79 9.37 -12.31
N ALA A 444 -5.35 9.16 -13.55
CA ALA A 444 -5.16 7.84 -14.14
C ALA A 444 -3.68 7.43 -13.99
N VAL A 445 -3.44 6.26 -13.44
CA VAL A 445 -2.09 5.71 -13.24
C VAL A 445 -1.86 4.59 -14.24
N HIS A 446 -0.97 4.84 -15.18
CA HIS A 446 -0.61 3.96 -16.29
C HIS A 446 0.86 3.54 -16.24
N SER A 447 1.26 2.68 -17.16
CA SER A 447 2.63 2.44 -17.55
C SER A 447 2.70 2.37 -19.07
N ASP A 448 3.63 3.11 -19.67
CA ASP A 448 3.68 3.33 -21.10
C ASP A 448 4.46 2.22 -21.83
N ALA A 449 4.37 2.25 -23.15
CA ALA A 449 5.18 1.47 -24.06
C ALA A 449 6.51 2.19 -24.36
N GLY A 450 7.44 1.45 -24.91
CA GLY A 450 8.75 1.93 -25.34
C GLY A 450 9.89 1.20 -24.63
N TYR A 451 11.01 1.06 -25.31
CA TYR A 451 12.17 0.35 -24.78
C TYR A 451 13.46 0.89 -25.37
N GLU A 452 14.53 0.76 -24.59
CA GLU A 452 15.88 1.06 -25.03
C GLU A 452 16.60 -0.24 -25.42
N ARG A 453 17.17 -0.28 -26.61
CA ARG A 453 17.82 -1.50 -27.16
C ARG A 453 19.10 -1.91 -26.44
N ASP A 454 19.70 -1.00 -25.69
CA ASP A 454 20.92 -1.30 -24.93
C ASP A 454 20.67 -2.18 -23.70
N GLY A 455 19.40 -2.33 -23.28
CA GLY A 455 18.98 -3.09 -22.11
C GLY A 455 19.53 -2.55 -20.77
N LYS A 456 19.92 -1.29 -20.74
CA LYS A 456 20.55 -0.62 -19.55
C LYS A 456 19.94 0.74 -19.26
N SER A 457 19.51 1.46 -20.29
CA SER A 457 18.97 2.81 -20.15
C SER A 457 17.52 2.76 -19.71
N LEU A 458 17.15 3.71 -18.83
CA LEU A 458 15.78 3.90 -18.40
C LEU A 458 14.99 4.67 -19.46
N VAL A 459 13.75 4.29 -19.70
CA VAL A 459 12.77 5.08 -20.44
C VAL A 459 12.14 6.12 -19.51
N GLY A 460 11.71 5.70 -18.30
CA GLY A 460 11.20 6.57 -17.26
C GLY A 460 9.75 7.00 -17.43
N SER A 461 9.37 8.08 -16.75
CA SER A 461 7.99 8.55 -16.64
C SER A 461 7.60 9.59 -17.69
N LEU A 462 6.29 9.76 -17.92
CA LEU A 462 5.71 10.91 -18.59
C LEU A 462 4.33 11.23 -17.99
N ALA A 463 3.82 12.44 -18.26
CA ALA A 463 2.45 12.78 -17.87
C ALA A 463 1.72 13.51 -19.00
N ILE A 464 0.39 13.38 -18.99
CA ILE A 464 -0.50 13.84 -20.04
C ILE A 464 -1.63 14.66 -19.43
N CYS A 465 -1.95 15.79 -20.03
CA CYS A 465 -3.18 16.56 -19.80
C CYS A 465 -3.84 16.93 -21.13
N THR A 466 -4.99 17.58 -21.06
CA THR A 466 -5.65 18.24 -22.20
C THR A 466 -6.08 19.64 -21.79
N THR A 467 -5.46 20.66 -22.37
CA THR A 467 -5.82 22.07 -22.13
C THR A 467 -6.80 22.62 -23.17
N ASN A 468 -6.68 22.18 -24.41
CA ASN A 468 -7.49 22.66 -25.52
C ASN A 468 -8.77 21.82 -25.71
N PHE A 469 -9.73 21.98 -24.79
CA PHE A 469 -11.05 21.34 -24.86
C PHE A 469 -12.07 22.21 -24.09
N ASN A 470 -13.33 22.33 -24.57
CA ASN A 470 -14.36 23.19 -23.99
C ASN A 470 -13.87 24.60 -23.73
N ASP A 471 -13.35 25.27 -24.77
CA ASP A 471 -12.80 26.63 -24.72
C ASP A 471 -11.73 26.81 -23.61
N GLY A 472 -10.97 25.75 -23.31
CA GLY A 472 -9.93 25.74 -22.27
C GLY A 472 -10.48 25.82 -20.84
N ARG A 473 -11.77 25.49 -20.63
CA ARG A 473 -12.42 25.55 -19.31
C ARG A 473 -12.89 24.18 -18.81
N LEU A 474 -12.86 24.04 -17.50
CA LEU A 474 -13.53 22.96 -16.75
C LEU A 474 -14.96 23.37 -16.40
N ASN A 475 -15.79 22.45 -15.93
CA ASN A 475 -17.20 22.72 -15.65
C ASN A 475 -17.44 23.79 -14.58
N SER A 476 -16.52 23.91 -13.63
CA SER A 476 -16.52 24.98 -12.62
C SER A 476 -16.19 26.37 -13.18
N GLY A 477 -15.75 26.49 -14.44
CA GLY A 477 -15.29 27.71 -15.06
C GLY A 477 -13.79 27.97 -14.93
N ILE A 478 -13.05 27.26 -14.08
CA ILE A 478 -11.59 27.42 -13.99
C ILE A 478 -10.89 26.95 -15.27
N SER A 479 -9.70 27.46 -15.52
CA SER A 479 -8.90 27.08 -16.67
C SER A 479 -8.44 25.61 -16.61
N ARG A 480 -8.44 24.93 -17.76
CA ARG A 480 -7.81 23.61 -17.93
C ARG A 480 -6.29 23.61 -17.76
N TYR A 481 -5.66 24.77 -17.69
CA TYR A 481 -4.27 24.89 -17.25
C TYR A 481 -4.06 24.35 -15.82
N ALA A 482 -5.11 24.26 -15.00
CA ALA A 482 -5.05 23.52 -13.74
C ALA A 482 -4.60 22.05 -13.93
N SER A 483 -4.99 21.39 -15.04
CA SER A 483 -4.51 20.05 -15.38
C SER A 483 -3.04 20.07 -15.82
N GLN A 484 -2.59 21.10 -16.50
CA GLN A 484 -1.18 21.27 -16.86
C GLN A 484 -0.32 21.49 -15.62
N ASP A 485 -0.76 22.33 -14.67
CA ASP A 485 -0.07 22.51 -13.39
C ASP A 485 0.08 21.18 -12.63
N LEU A 486 -0.93 20.33 -12.70
CA LEU A 486 -0.89 18.99 -12.08
C LEU A 486 0.19 18.10 -12.71
N ILE A 487 0.29 18.03 -14.04
CA ILE A 487 1.32 17.20 -14.70
C ILE A 487 2.73 17.76 -14.51
N GLU A 488 2.89 19.07 -14.43
CA GLU A 488 4.19 19.71 -14.13
C GLU A 488 4.62 19.43 -12.68
N ALA A 489 3.68 19.47 -11.74
CA ALA A 489 3.94 19.07 -10.36
C ALA A 489 4.31 17.58 -10.24
N LEU A 490 3.62 16.69 -10.97
CA LEU A 490 3.97 15.25 -11.04
C LEU A 490 5.39 15.08 -11.57
N ARG A 491 5.72 15.73 -12.69
CA ARG A 491 7.08 15.68 -13.25
C ARG A 491 8.13 16.09 -12.22
N SER A 492 8.00 17.26 -11.66
CA SER A 492 8.99 17.83 -10.73
C SER A 492 9.20 16.96 -9.51
N ASN A 493 8.11 16.56 -8.85
CA ASN A 493 8.20 15.82 -7.60
C ASN A 493 8.62 14.36 -7.80
N VAL A 494 8.09 13.66 -8.82
CA VAL A 494 8.45 12.27 -9.10
C VAL A 494 9.91 12.17 -9.53
N THR A 495 10.36 13.04 -10.44
CA THR A 495 11.77 13.04 -10.87
C THR A 495 12.70 13.33 -9.71
N ARG A 496 12.39 14.35 -8.88
CA ARG A 496 13.17 14.67 -7.68
C ARG A 496 13.30 13.49 -6.74
N ASP A 497 12.18 12.91 -6.33
CA ASP A 497 12.16 11.85 -5.31
C ASP A 497 12.87 10.60 -5.80
N LEU A 498 12.57 10.16 -7.02
CA LEU A 498 13.17 8.96 -7.59
C LEU A 498 14.66 9.15 -7.91
N SER A 499 15.06 10.30 -8.46
CA SER A 499 16.47 10.58 -8.72
C SER A 499 17.29 10.66 -7.44
N LYS A 500 16.73 11.26 -6.37
CA LYS A 500 17.42 11.32 -5.07
C LYS A 500 17.63 9.93 -4.48
N LYS A 501 16.62 9.05 -4.57
CA LYS A 501 16.69 7.71 -3.97
C LYS A 501 17.42 6.69 -4.84
N TYR A 502 17.26 6.75 -6.15
CA TYR A 502 17.80 5.76 -7.09
C TYR A 502 18.94 6.33 -7.97
N LYS A 503 19.48 7.50 -7.64
CA LYS A 503 20.55 8.23 -8.31
C LYS A 503 20.21 8.77 -9.70
N ARG A 504 19.28 8.13 -10.43
CA ARG A 504 18.87 8.52 -11.78
C ARG A 504 17.43 8.13 -12.00
N TRP A 505 16.64 9.05 -12.55
CA TRP A 505 15.30 8.80 -13.05
C TRP A 505 15.06 9.68 -14.27
N ASN A 506 14.52 9.11 -15.35
CA ASN A 506 14.24 9.85 -16.56
C ASN A 506 12.79 10.32 -16.55
N TRP A 507 12.59 11.51 -17.06
CA TRP A 507 11.28 12.01 -17.41
C TRP A 507 11.26 12.36 -18.90
N ARG A 508 10.34 11.76 -19.64
CA ARG A 508 10.33 11.86 -21.11
C ARG A 508 9.73 13.15 -21.61
N TYR A 509 8.43 13.34 -21.37
CA TYR A 509 7.67 14.46 -21.91
C TYR A 509 6.57 14.89 -20.93
N LEU A 510 6.11 16.16 -21.10
CA LEU A 510 4.80 16.60 -20.71
C LEU A 510 3.97 16.69 -21.98
N TRP A 511 2.89 15.93 -22.09
CA TRP A 511 2.04 15.93 -23.26
C TRP A 511 0.73 16.64 -23.01
N ASP A 512 0.50 17.74 -23.73
CA ASP A 512 -0.85 18.30 -23.88
C ASP A 512 -1.48 17.66 -25.11
N ARG A 513 -2.31 16.63 -24.89
CA ARG A 513 -2.89 15.82 -25.96
C ARG A 513 -4.31 15.40 -25.65
N ASN A 514 -5.09 15.18 -26.70
CA ASN A 514 -6.50 14.89 -26.65
C ASN A 514 -6.79 13.40 -26.30
N TYR A 515 -6.47 12.96 -25.09
CA TYR A 515 -6.84 11.66 -24.56
C TYR A 515 -8.18 11.73 -23.82
N SER A 516 -8.98 10.65 -23.88
CA SER A 516 -10.30 10.62 -23.22
C SER A 516 -10.20 10.82 -21.70
N GLU A 517 -9.21 10.22 -21.04
CA GLU A 517 -9.02 10.29 -19.60
C GLU A 517 -8.50 11.64 -19.10
N THR A 518 -8.10 12.53 -19.98
CA THR A 518 -7.70 13.92 -19.65
C THR A 518 -8.63 14.98 -20.25
N ARG A 519 -9.33 14.65 -21.33
CA ARG A 519 -10.30 15.54 -21.98
C ARG A 519 -11.66 15.51 -21.33
N LEU A 520 -12.18 14.29 -21.06
CA LEU A 520 -13.56 14.09 -20.59
C LEU A 520 -13.80 14.50 -19.13
N PRO A 521 -12.85 14.33 -18.18
CA PRO A 521 -13.09 14.81 -16.83
C PRO A 521 -13.38 16.30 -16.78
N GLU A 522 -14.34 16.68 -15.95
CA GLU A 522 -14.77 18.07 -15.75
C GLU A 522 -14.07 18.73 -14.53
N VAL A 523 -13.09 18.05 -13.98
CA VAL A 523 -12.20 18.51 -12.91
C VAL A 523 -10.75 18.42 -13.39
N PRO A 524 -9.77 19.08 -12.74
CA PRO A 524 -8.37 18.92 -13.08
C PRO A 524 -7.99 17.43 -13.15
N SER A 525 -7.36 17.06 -14.25
CA SER A 525 -7.12 15.65 -14.57
C SER A 525 -5.76 15.42 -15.20
N ALA A 526 -5.17 14.27 -14.91
CA ALA A 526 -3.90 13.83 -15.49
C ALA A 526 -3.88 12.32 -15.73
N ILE A 527 -3.10 11.91 -16.71
CA ILE A 527 -2.53 10.58 -16.78
C ILE A 527 -1.07 10.68 -16.36
N ILE A 528 -0.63 9.81 -15.46
CA ILE A 528 0.79 9.56 -15.21
C ILE A 528 1.16 8.17 -15.75
N GLU A 529 2.11 8.14 -16.65
CA GLU A 529 2.82 6.94 -17.08
C GLU A 529 4.00 6.75 -16.13
N THR A 530 3.87 5.83 -15.19
CA THR A 530 4.83 5.68 -14.10
C THR A 530 6.22 5.28 -14.59
N LEU A 531 6.28 4.44 -15.62
CA LEU A 531 7.49 3.91 -16.25
C LEU A 531 7.11 3.23 -17.57
N SER A 532 8.07 2.65 -18.28
CA SER A 532 7.75 1.79 -19.42
C SER A 532 7.70 0.31 -19.02
N HIS A 533 6.52 -0.31 -19.17
CA HIS A 533 6.35 -1.75 -18.95
C HIS A 533 6.99 -2.63 -20.04
N GLN A 534 7.49 -2.04 -21.12
CA GLN A 534 8.24 -2.75 -22.18
C GLN A 534 9.76 -2.68 -21.99
N ASN A 535 10.25 -1.84 -21.08
CA ASN A 535 11.69 -1.65 -20.87
C ASN A 535 12.15 -2.43 -19.64
N PHE A 536 13.05 -3.39 -19.83
CA PHE A 536 13.52 -4.22 -18.74
C PHE A 536 14.15 -3.44 -17.58
N PRO A 537 15.04 -2.43 -17.81
CA PRO A 537 15.57 -1.63 -16.72
C PRO A 537 14.51 -0.88 -15.90
N ASP A 538 13.45 -0.38 -16.54
CA ASP A 538 12.31 0.22 -15.86
C ASP A 538 11.55 -0.84 -15.03
N MET A 539 11.28 -2.01 -15.60
CA MET A 539 10.55 -3.08 -14.93
C MET A 539 11.37 -3.74 -13.82
N LYS A 540 12.70 -3.75 -13.91
CA LYS A 540 13.57 -4.23 -12.83
C LYS A 540 13.37 -3.40 -11.56
N LEU A 541 13.20 -2.09 -11.69
CA LEU A 541 12.76 -1.22 -10.58
C LEU A 541 11.26 -1.39 -10.31
N GLY A 542 10.44 -1.35 -11.36
CA GLY A 542 8.99 -1.37 -11.25
C GLY A 542 8.41 -2.60 -10.56
N GLN A 543 9.05 -3.76 -10.68
CA GLN A 543 8.60 -4.97 -9.99
C GLN A 543 8.99 -4.99 -8.50
N ASP A 544 9.94 -4.17 -8.07
CA ASP A 544 10.33 -4.09 -6.65
C ASP A 544 9.25 -3.35 -5.83
N PRO A 545 8.67 -3.97 -4.79
CA PRO A 545 7.67 -3.34 -3.94
C PRO A 545 8.17 -2.06 -3.23
N ASN A 546 9.45 -1.95 -2.91
CA ASN A 546 10.04 -0.76 -2.31
C ASN A 546 10.06 0.43 -3.29
N PHE A 547 10.30 0.15 -4.58
CA PHE A 547 10.18 1.16 -5.63
C PHE A 547 8.72 1.58 -5.81
N LYS A 548 7.76 0.62 -5.84
CA LYS A 548 6.32 0.90 -5.94
C LYS A 548 5.85 1.79 -4.80
N PHE A 549 6.30 1.54 -3.57
CA PHE A 549 6.03 2.41 -2.41
C PHE A 549 6.56 3.82 -2.64
N THR A 550 7.81 3.96 -3.11
CA THR A 550 8.42 5.28 -3.34
C THR A 550 7.72 6.06 -4.45
N MET A 551 7.35 5.39 -5.56
CA MET A 551 6.57 5.97 -6.65
C MET A 551 5.20 6.44 -6.14
N ALA A 552 4.46 5.58 -5.45
CA ALA A 552 3.16 5.91 -4.88
C ALA A 552 3.25 7.07 -3.88
N ARG A 553 4.28 7.09 -3.02
CA ARG A 553 4.50 8.17 -2.05
C ARG A 553 4.79 9.50 -2.74
N SER A 554 5.57 9.49 -3.82
CA SER A 554 5.85 10.71 -4.59
C SER A 554 4.60 11.26 -5.27
N ILE A 555 3.77 10.37 -5.84
CA ILE A 555 2.46 10.76 -6.42
C ILE A 555 1.55 11.31 -5.31
N TYR A 556 1.42 10.63 -4.18
CA TYR A 556 0.62 11.08 -3.04
C TYR A 556 1.03 12.48 -2.57
N LYS A 557 2.33 12.72 -2.37
CA LYS A 557 2.86 14.03 -1.97
C LYS A 557 2.55 15.12 -3.01
N THR A 558 2.60 14.76 -4.28
CA THR A 558 2.25 15.68 -5.36
C THR A 558 0.77 16.06 -5.31
N LEU A 559 -0.13 15.07 -5.19
CA LEU A 559 -1.57 15.35 -5.09
C LEU A 559 -1.91 16.18 -3.85
N LEU A 560 -1.31 15.85 -2.69
CA LEU A 560 -1.48 16.62 -1.47
C LEU A 560 -1.06 18.09 -1.65
N ARG A 561 0.12 18.34 -2.21
CA ARG A 561 0.64 19.69 -2.45
C ARG A 561 -0.21 20.43 -3.47
N TYR A 562 -0.55 19.78 -4.57
CA TYR A 562 -1.38 20.33 -5.62
C TYR A 562 -2.75 20.78 -5.08
N VAL A 563 -3.49 19.90 -4.39
CA VAL A 563 -4.78 20.23 -3.79
C VAL A 563 -4.65 21.37 -2.78
N SER A 564 -3.63 21.31 -1.92
CA SER A 564 -3.39 22.37 -0.93
C SER A 564 -3.13 23.72 -1.58
N GLN A 565 -2.39 23.74 -2.69
CA GLN A 565 -2.07 24.94 -3.43
C GLN A 565 -3.29 25.47 -4.17
N MET A 566 -4.09 24.61 -4.81
CA MET A 566 -5.34 25.00 -5.47
C MET A 566 -6.28 25.75 -4.50
N HIS A 567 -6.27 25.36 -3.23
CA HIS A 567 -7.03 26.01 -2.16
C HIS A 567 -6.23 27.04 -1.36
N ARG A 568 -4.99 27.36 -1.75
CA ARG A 568 -4.07 28.26 -1.02
C ARG A 568 -3.95 27.92 0.47
N ARG A 569 -3.76 26.63 0.77
CA ARG A 569 -3.69 26.08 2.14
C ARG A 569 -2.31 25.49 2.41
N PRO A 570 -1.80 25.60 3.65
CA PRO A 570 -0.61 24.86 4.03
C PRO A 570 -0.90 23.33 4.05
N CYS A 571 0.13 22.53 3.82
CA CYS A 571 0.06 21.08 3.90
C CYS A 571 1.21 20.49 4.71
N ILE A 572 0.97 19.32 5.29
CA ILE A 572 1.97 18.48 5.96
C ILE A 572 1.83 17.07 5.38
N VAL A 573 2.95 16.43 5.09
CA VAL A 573 2.97 15.04 4.61
C VAL A 573 2.88 14.09 5.81
N GLN A 574 2.16 12.97 5.65
CA GLN A 574 2.10 11.91 6.65
C GLN A 574 3.48 11.31 6.92
N PRO A 575 3.77 10.86 8.16
CA PRO A 575 5.05 10.26 8.52
C PRO A 575 5.32 8.94 7.78
N LEU A 576 6.56 8.47 7.84
CA LEU A 576 6.91 7.08 7.55
C LEU A 576 6.53 6.18 8.73
N GLN A 577 6.42 4.87 8.47
CA GLN A 577 6.14 3.88 9.53
C GLN A 577 7.22 3.91 10.60
N PRO A 578 6.86 3.73 11.90
CA PRO A 578 7.85 3.56 12.95
C PRO A 578 8.69 2.30 12.76
N HIS A 579 9.89 2.30 13.33
CA HIS A 579 10.82 1.18 13.30
C HIS A 579 11.35 0.85 14.70
N LEU A 580 12.29 -0.09 14.83
CA LEU A 580 12.85 -0.56 16.10
C LEU A 580 11.75 -0.95 17.10
N PHE A 581 10.73 -1.67 16.61
CA PHE A 581 9.58 -2.04 17.42
C PHE A 581 9.85 -3.27 18.29
N LYS A 582 9.50 -3.17 19.58
CA LYS A 582 9.57 -4.28 20.53
C LYS A 582 8.39 -4.28 21.52
N ALA A 583 7.99 -5.49 21.93
CA ALA A 583 6.99 -5.78 22.96
C ALA A 583 7.65 -6.66 24.04
N THR A 584 8.06 -6.07 25.16
CA THR A 584 8.83 -6.73 26.21
C THR A 584 8.06 -6.75 27.53
N LEU A 585 8.13 -7.86 28.25
CA LEU A 585 7.53 -7.97 29.58
C LEU A 585 8.37 -7.20 30.63
N THR A 586 7.73 -6.44 31.50
CA THR A 586 8.38 -5.58 32.48
C THR A 586 8.02 -5.96 33.93
N GLY A 587 8.05 -7.26 34.24
CA GLY A 587 7.60 -7.83 35.52
C GLY A 587 6.12 -8.16 35.45
N ASP A 588 5.58 -8.82 36.47
CA ASP A 588 4.21 -9.36 36.56
C ASP A 588 3.35 -9.12 35.30
N ASN A 589 2.35 -9.35 34.95
CA ASN A 589 1.54 -9.24 33.75
C ASN A 589 1.61 -7.88 32.96
N LYS A 590 2.75 -7.18 32.94
CA LYS A 590 2.88 -5.90 32.18
C LYS A 590 3.73 -6.06 30.93
N VAL A 591 3.26 -5.50 29.82
CA VAL A 591 4.02 -5.35 28.58
C VAL A 591 4.37 -3.88 28.34
N ARG A 592 5.61 -3.65 27.95
CA ARG A 592 6.09 -2.36 27.43
C ARG A 592 6.33 -2.48 25.92
N LEU A 593 5.58 -1.71 25.17
CA LEU A 593 5.80 -1.45 23.75
C LEU A 593 6.76 -0.28 23.60
N SER A 594 7.70 -0.36 22.67
CA SER A 594 8.54 0.80 22.33
C SER A 594 8.98 0.73 20.87
N TRP A 595 9.21 1.89 20.26
CA TRP A 595 9.54 2.08 18.86
C TRP A 595 10.35 3.36 18.67
N ALA A 596 10.81 3.61 17.45
CA ALA A 596 11.44 4.87 17.06
C ALA A 596 10.71 5.50 15.86
N ALA A 597 10.80 6.81 15.76
CA ALA A 597 10.37 7.52 14.55
C ALA A 597 11.33 7.22 13.40
N GLN A 598 10.81 7.12 12.19
CA GLN A 598 11.61 7.05 10.97
C GLN A 598 11.60 8.41 10.28
N ASP A 599 12.80 8.94 10.01
CA ASP A 599 12.97 10.18 9.26
C ASP A 599 12.71 9.95 7.76
N ASP A 600 12.07 10.93 7.11
CA ASP A 600 11.91 10.94 5.66
C ASP A 600 12.86 11.95 5.04
N GLU A 601 13.97 11.47 4.47
CA GLU A 601 14.97 12.31 3.82
C GLU A 601 14.43 13.10 2.61
N LEU A 602 13.33 12.62 2.02
CA LEU A 602 12.65 13.24 0.89
C LEU A 602 11.59 14.25 1.33
N GLU A 603 11.23 14.28 2.64
CA GLU A 603 10.09 15.07 3.11
C GLU A 603 10.25 15.58 4.54
N PRO A 604 10.80 16.77 4.73
CA PRO A 604 11.05 17.33 6.07
C PRO A 604 9.79 17.59 6.90
N THR A 605 8.61 17.65 6.29
CA THR A 605 7.35 17.90 7.01
C THR A 605 6.76 16.62 7.61
N ALA A 606 7.29 15.45 7.25
CA ALA A 606 6.78 14.14 7.63
C ALA A 606 7.18 13.71 9.05
N VAL A 607 7.32 14.65 9.97
CA VAL A 607 7.72 14.38 11.36
C VAL A 607 6.52 13.95 12.18
N PRO A 608 6.57 12.81 12.90
CA PRO A 608 5.52 12.37 13.80
C PRO A 608 5.29 13.34 14.96
N THR A 609 4.05 13.54 15.35
CA THR A 609 3.66 14.28 16.57
C THR A 609 3.01 13.39 17.62
N SER A 610 2.54 12.22 17.21
CA SER A 610 1.96 11.18 18.07
C SER A 610 1.97 9.84 17.33
N TYR A 611 1.51 8.80 17.99
CA TYR A 611 1.45 7.44 17.46
C TYR A 611 0.12 6.79 17.85
N ASN A 612 -0.42 5.96 16.95
CA ASN A 612 -1.56 5.10 17.27
C ASN A 612 -1.05 3.68 17.51
N ILE A 613 -1.47 3.11 18.63
CA ILE A 613 -1.23 1.72 19.00
C ILE A 613 -2.52 0.96 18.72
N TYR A 614 -2.48 -0.01 17.86
CA TYR A 614 -3.56 -0.93 17.58
C TYR A 614 -3.31 -2.25 18.30
N MET A 615 -4.35 -2.76 18.94
CA MET A 615 -4.28 -3.97 19.75
C MET A 615 -5.36 -4.98 19.31
N ALA A 616 -4.99 -6.25 19.35
CA ALA A 616 -5.92 -7.36 19.19
C ALA A 616 -5.64 -8.43 20.25
N THR A 617 -6.68 -9.11 20.74
CA THR A 617 -6.58 -10.20 21.72
C THR A 617 -7.01 -11.51 21.10
N GLY A 618 -6.29 -12.58 21.40
CA GLY A 618 -6.58 -13.91 20.86
C GLY A 618 -6.67 -13.90 19.32
N THR A 619 -7.77 -14.42 18.80
CA THR A 619 -8.11 -14.41 17.36
C THR A 619 -8.95 -13.20 16.96
N GLY A 620 -9.26 -12.27 17.88
CA GLY A 620 -10.04 -11.06 17.61
C GLY A 620 -9.40 -10.11 16.60
N GLY A 621 -10.17 -9.15 16.11
CA GLY A 621 -9.70 -8.08 15.24
C GLY A 621 -8.91 -7.01 16.00
N PHE A 622 -8.16 -6.20 15.27
CA PHE A 622 -7.54 -5.00 15.85
C PHE A 622 -8.60 -3.95 16.17
N ASP A 623 -8.42 -3.28 17.31
CA ASP A 623 -9.23 -2.15 17.75
C ASP A 623 -9.03 -0.91 16.85
N ASN A 624 -9.70 0.20 17.20
CA ASN A 624 -9.57 1.46 16.44
C ASN A 624 -8.33 2.29 16.84
N GLY A 625 -7.51 1.76 17.73
CA GLY A 625 -6.25 2.34 18.19
C GLY A 625 -6.36 3.30 19.37
N THR A 626 -5.25 3.43 20.08
CA THR A 626 -5.04 4.39 21.17
C THR A 626 -3.94 5.37 20.79
N ASN A 627 -4.22 6.69 20.80
CA ASN A 627 -3.24 7.71 20.44
C ASN A 627 -2.35 8.08 21.65
N VAL A 628 -1.03 8.02 21.46
CA VAL A 628 -0.02 8.39 22.47
C VAL A 628 1.03 9.34 21.87
N ARG A 629 1.59 10.23 22.69
CA ARG A 629 2.60 11.19 22.22
C ARG A 629 4.05 10.70 22.33
N GLY A 630 4.30 9.72 23.20
CA GLY A 630 5.64 9.17 23.40
C GLY A 630 5.96 8.03 22.43
N THR A 631 7.20 7.57 22.44
CA THR A 631 7.68 6.40 21.67
C THR A 631 7.67 5.11 22.50
N SER A 632 6.90 5.08 23.59
CA SER A 632 6.65 3.87 24.38
C SER A 632 5.28 3.92 25.06
N TYR A 633 4.74 2.73 25.32
CA TYR A 633 3.48 2.55 26.01
C TYR A 633 3.54 1.30 26.86
N THR A 634 3.03 1.36 28.09
CA THR A 634 3.00 0.21 29.02
C THR A 634 1.55 -0.07 29.40
N MET A 635 1.16 -1.33 29.37
CA MET A 635 -0.15 -1.77 29.78
C MET A 635 -0.09 -3.12 30.50
N GLU A 636 -1.16 -3.45 31.21
CA GLU A 636 -1.36 -4.78 31.81
C GLU A 636 -1.92 -5.75 30.77
N LEU A 637 -1.45 -6.99 30.80
CA LEU A 637 -1.99 -8.11 30.03
C LEU A 637 -2.94 -8.92 30.92
N GLU A 638 -4.03 -9.37 30.34
CA GLU A 638 -4.85 -10.39 30.99
C GLU A 638 -4.08 -11.74 30.97
N PRO A 639 -3.91 -12.39 32.13
CA PRO A 639 -3.17 -13.63 32.21
C PRO A 639 -3.77 -14.75 31.33
N GLY A 640 -2.92 -15.41 30.56
CA GLY A 640 -3.35 -16.48 29.67
C GLY A 640 -3.95 -16.01 28.34
N VAL A 641 -3.97 -14.70 28.05
CA VAL A 641 -4.47 -14.11 26.84
C VAL A 641 -3.31 -13.67 25.95
N MET A 642 -3.34 -14.06 24.67
CA MET A 642 -2.40 -13.61 23.65
C MET A 642 -2.78 -12.23 23.14
N TYR A 643 -1.82 -11.31 23.12
CA TYR A 643 -1.96 -9.97 22.56
C TYR A 643 -1.14 -9.80 21.31
N ARG A 644 -1.67 -9.01 20.36
CA ARG A 644 -0.98 -8.58 19.14
C ARG A 644 -1.00 -7.06 19.06
N PHE A 645 0.10 -6.47 18.65
CA PHE A 645 0.30 -5.03 18.60
C PHE A 645 0.92 -4.59 17.28
N LYS A 646 0.47 -3.46 16.76
CA LYS A 646 1.14 -2.71 15.69
C LYS A 646 1.02 -1.21 15.98
N VAL A 647 1.96 -0.43 15.49
CA VAL A 647 2.05 1.00 15.77
C VAL A 647 2.14 1.78 14.47
N THR A 648 1.43 2.89 14.37
CA THR A 648 1.55 3.86 13.28
C THR A 648 2.04 5.20 13.82
N ALA A 649 2.73 5.96 13.00
CA ALA A 649 3.12 7.33 13.29
C ALA A 649 2.07 8.31 12.74
N VAL A 650 1.78 9.36 13.48
CA VAL A 650 0.72 10.32 13.16
C VAL A 650 1.23 11.76 13.26
N ASN A 651 0.81 12.60 12.30
CA ASN A 651 0.91 14.05 12.40
C ASN A 651 -0.37 14.71 11.85
N ARG A 652 -0.40 16.02 11.74
CA ARG A 652 -1.56 16.75 11.19
C ARG A 652 -1.82 16.48 9.70
N GLY A 653 -0.84 15.91 8.99
CA GLY A 653 -0.93 15.56 7.57
C GLY A 653 -1.49 14.16 7.30
N GLY A 654 -1.41 13.27 8.29
CA GLY A 654 -1.93 11.91 8.13
C GLY A 654 -1.32 10.88 9.08
N GLU A 655 -1.63 9.65 8.80
CA GLU A 655 -1.19 8.45 9.51
C GLU A 655 -0.30 7.60 8.59
N SER A 656 0.77 7.03 9.13
CA SER A 656 1.69 6.16 8.40
C SER A 656 1.12 4.76 8.14
N PHE A 657 1.84 3.97 7.35
CA PHE A 657 1.72 2.52 7.38
C PHE A 657 2.13 1.98 8.75
N PRO A 658 1.60 0.79 9.18
CA PRO A 658 1.91 0.22 10.48
C PRO A 658 3.28 -0.46 10.50
N THR A 659 3.86 -0.61 11.71
CA THR A 659 4.98 -1.53 11.97
C THR A 659 4.58 -2.98 11.68
N SER A 660 5.57 -3.89 11.71
CA SER A 660 5.28 -5.31 11.88
C SER A 660 4.38 -5.55 13.09
N THR A 661 3.52 -6.58 13.01
CA THR A 661 2.71 -7.02 14.16
C THR A 661 3.57 -7.84 15.10
N LEU A 662 3.68 -7.40 16.35
CA LEU A 662 4.35 -8.14 17.42
C LEU A 662 3.32 -8.73 18.38
N SER A 663 3.75 -9.74 19.16
CA SER A 663 2.91 -10.44 20.12
C SER A 663 3.53 -10.42 21.53
N ALA A 664 2.67 -10.46 22.54
CA ALA A 664 3.08 -10.70 23.91
C ALA A 664 2.06 -11.60 24.63
N TYR A 665 2.56 -12.43 25.52
CA TYR A 665 1.75 -13.36 26.30
C TYR A 665 2.34 -13.53 27.69
N TYR A 666 1.49 -13.40 28.70
CA TYR A 666 1.85 -13.66 30.09
C TYR A 666 1.21 -14.94 30.58
N GLN A 667 2.05 -15.90 30.99
CA GLN A 667 1.64 -17.17 31.56
C GLN A 667 1.78 -17.12 33.10
N PRO A 668 0.70 -17.18 33.86
CA PRO A 668 0.80 -17.24 35.32
C PRO A 668 1.68 -18.39 35.82
N GLY A 669 2.63 -18.10 36.69
CA GLY A 669 3.55 -19.06 37.25
C GLY A 669 4.74 -19.46 36.35
N ALA A 670 4.81 -18.99 35.11
CA ALA A 670 5.98 -19.18 34.28
C ALA A 670 7.10 -18.22 34.69
N THR A 671 8.29 -18.78 34.87
CA THR A 671 9.53 -18.02 35.16
C THR A 671 10.40 -17.83 33.93
N LYS A 672 10.13 -18.55 32.86
CA LYS A 672 10.88 -18.53 31.59
C LYS A 672 10.17 -17.70 30.54
N THR A 673 10.94 -16.98 29.75
CA THR A 673 10.42 -16.15 28.64
C THR A 673 11.10 -16.52 27.32
N VAL A 674 10.29 -16.69 26.29
CA VAL A 674 10.76 -16.81 24.90
C VAL A 674 10.69 -15.44 24.23
N MET A 675 11.79 -15.02 23.61
CA MET A 675 11.84 -13.87 22.73
C MET A 675 11.65 -14.33 21.28
N VAL A 676 10.53 -13.93 20.65
CA VAL A 676 10.32 -14.16 19.21
C VAL A 676 10.87 -12.95 18.45
N VAL A 677 11.87 -13.18 17.62
CA VAL A 677 12.54 -12.15 16.81
C VAL A 677 12.01 -12.22 15.37
N ASN A 678 11.31 -11.17 14.94
CA ASN A 678 10.88 -11.04 13.55
C ASN A 678 12.07 -10.64 12.67
N GLY A 679 12.64 -11.58 11.93
CA GLY A 679 13.69 -11.37 10.94
C GLY A 679 13.18 -11.33 9.49
N PHE A 680 11.88 -11.51 9.25
CA PHE A 680 11.30 -11.50 7.91
C PHE A 680 10.79 -10.11 7.53
N SER A 681 11.66 -9.32 6.91
CA SER A 681 11.37 -7.96 6.42
C SER A 681 11.39 -7.84 4.89
N ARG A 682 11.82 -8.87 4.16
CA ARG A 682 12.01 -8.84 2.71
C ARG A 682 10.74 -8.49 1.96
N LEU A 683 10.89 -7.55 1.02
CA LEU A 683 9.99 -7.24 -0.08
C LEU A 683 10.83 -7.17 -1.35
N SER A 684 10.52 -7.97 -2.36
CA SER A 684 11.36 -8.06 -3.55
C SER A 684 10.58 -8.40 -4.81
N ALA A 685 11.14 -8.02 -5.95
CA ALA A 685 10.73 -8.52 -7.25
C ALA A 685 10.96 -10.05 -7.36
N PRO A 686 10.41 -10.71 -8.37
CA PRO A 686 10.84 -12.06 -8.73
C PRO A 686 12.33 -12.11 -9.07
N ALA A 687 12.91 -13.32 -9.05
CA ALA A 687 14.30 -13.52 -9.43
C ALA A 687 14.61 -12.87 -10.78
N VAL A 688 15.73 -12.19 -10.86
CA VAL A 688 16.17 -11.43 -12.02
C VAL A 688 17.29 -12.18 -12.74
N ARG A 689 17.11 -12.40 -14.05
CA ARG A 689 18.19 -12.74 -14.97
C ARG A 689 18.63 -11.49 -15.72
N ASP A 690 19.87 -11.05 -15.53
CA ASP A 690 20.42 -9.84 -16.14
C ASP A 690 21.92 -10.04 -16.45
N ASN A 691 22.21 -10.64 -17.58
CA ASN A 691 23.55 -10.90 -18.05
C ASN A 691 23.74 -10.47 -19.52
N PHE A 692 24.83 -10.88 -20.13
CA PHE A 692 25.14 -10.51 -21.52
C PHE A 692 24.09 -11.03 -22.53
N HIS A 693 23.56 -12.22 -22.29
CA HIS A 693 22.66 -12.91 -23.24
C HIS A 693 21.19 -12.85 -22.80
N GLU A 694 20.93 -12.75 -21.50
CA GLU A 694 19.60 -12.94 -20.91
C GLU A 694 19.16 -11.72 -20.09
N GLN A 695 17.90 -11.34 -20.23
CA GLN A 695 17.22 -10.37 -19.37
C GLN A 695 15.78 -10.78 -19.12
N GLY A 696 15.33 -10.58 -17.88
CA GLY A 696 13.94 -10.80 -17.48
C GLY A 696 13.77 -11.31 -16.06
N PHE A 697 12.58 -11.84 -15.79
CA PHE A 697 12.17 -12.32 -14.47
C PHE A 697 11.88 -13.81 -14.49
N ASP A 698 12.40 -14.52 -13.50
CA ASP A 698 12.23 -15.95 -13.33
C ASP A 698 11.41 -16.25 -12.06
N ILE A 699 10.07 -16.27 -12.23
CA ILE A 699 9.15 -16.53 -11.11
C ILE A 699 9.18 -18.00 -10.62
N GLU A 700 9.74 -18.93 -11.41
CA GLU A 700 9.91 -20.32 -10.97
C GLU A 700 11.11 -20.46 -10.04
N GLU A 701 12.17 -19.68 -10.26
CA GLU A 701 13.32 -19.64 -9.37
C GLU A 701 12.99 -18.94 -8.04
N ASP A 702 12.31 -17.82 -8.10
CA ASP A 702 11.80 -17.09 -6.94
C ASP A 702 10.67 -16.15 -7.41
N ALA A 703 9.47 -16.34 -6.90
CA ALA A 703 8.32 -15.49 -7.23
C ALA A 703 8.41 -14.06 -6.66
N GLY A 704 9.46 -13.77 -5.88
CA GLY A 704 9.58 -12.55 -5.11
C GLY A 704 8.66 -12.54 -3.90
N VAL A 705 8.64 -11.41 -3.21
CA VAL A 705 7.82 -11.20 -2.00
C VAL A 705 7.10 -9.86 -2.13
N SER A 706 5.81 -9.90 -2.46
CA SER A 706 4.97 -8.69 -2.52
C SER A 706 4.63 -8.17 -1.11
N TYR A 707 4.19 -6.92 -1.01
CA TYR A 707 3.57 -6.39 0.19
C TYR A 707 2.12 -6.89 0.28
N GLY A 708 1.88 -7.87 1.15
CA GLY A 708 0.58 -8.53 1.26
C GLY A 708 0.15 -9.24 -0.04
N LEU A 709 -1.15 -9.26 -0.28
CA LEU A 709 -1.75 -9.92 -1.44
C LEU A 709 -1.41 -9.20 -2.75
N THR A 710 -1.21 -9.92 -3.83
CA THR A 710 -1.03 -9.37 -5.19
C THR A 710 -1.72 -10.24 -6.24
N ALA A 711 -2.23 -9.61 -7.29
CA ALA A 711 -2.66 -10.24 -8.55
C ALA A 711 -1.81 -9.75 -9.73
N GLY A 712 -0.58 -9.29 -9.47
CA GLY A 712 0.27 -8.63 -10.46
C GLY A 712 0.84 -9.55 -11.54
N TRP A 713 0.69 -10.86 -11.42
CA TRP A 713 1.30 -11.84 -12.34
C TRP A 713 0.30 -12.37 -13.37
N CYS A 714 0.67 -12.31 -14.64
CA CYS A 714 -0.10 -12.99 -15.71
C CYS A 714 0.43 -14.41 -15.99
N GLY A 715 1.73 -14.62 -15.87
CA GLY A 715 2.37 -15.89 -16.13
C GLY A 715 3.89 -15.77 -16.21
N LYS A 716 4.59 -16.89 -16.43
CA LYS A 716 6.05 -16.91 -16.52
C LYS A 716 6.56 -16.32 -17.82
N GLN A 717 7.74 -15.74 -17.80
CA GLN A 717 8.44 -15.28 -18.99
C GLN A 717 8.85 -16.48 -19.85
N GLN A 718 8.60 -16.40 -21.17
CA GLN A 718 8.81 -17.51 -22.07
C GLN A 718 10.25 -17.59 -22.59
N SER A 719 10.95 -16.45 -22.69
CA SER A 719 12.34 -16.38 -23.12
C SER A 719 13.07 -15.24 -22.43
N PHE A 720 14.35 -15.40 -22.19
CA PHE A 720 15.23 -14.40 -21.60
C PHE A 720 16.24 -13.82 -22.60
N ASN A 721 16.13 -14.17 -23.90
CA ASN A 721 17.09 -13.76 -24.93
C ASN A 721 17.08 -12.22 -25.08
N LYS A 722 18.15 -11.57 -24.65
CA LYS A 722 18.33 -10.11 -24.71
C LYS A 722 18.28 -9.56 -26.14
N ALA A 723 18.72 -10.31 -27.13
CA ALA A 723 18.68 -9.88 -28.53
C ALA A 723 17.25 -9.79 -29.08
N ALA A 724 16.28 -10.43 -28.43
CA ALA A 724 14.86 -10.39 -28.77
C ALA A 724 14.08 -9.28 -28.05
N MET A 725 14.75 -8.36 -27.36
CA MET A 725 14.09 -7.26 -26.64
C MET A 725 13.18 -6.45 -27.58
N GLY A 726 11.96 -6.17 -27.08
CA GLY A 726 10.90 -5.51 -27.86
C GLY A 726 10.16 -6.41 -28.85
N SER A 727 10.52 -7.69 -28.96
CA SER A 727 9.74 -8.67 -29.71
C SER A 727 8.50 -9.07 -28.92
N THR A 728 7.37 -9.19 -29.62
CA THR A 728 6.11 -9.73 -29.09
C THR A 728 5.91 -11.22 -29.43
N GLU A 729 6.87 -11.81 -30.11
CA GLU A 729 6.84 -13.21 -30.48
C GLU A 729 7.06 -14.11 -29.24
N PRO A 730 6.48 -15.33 -29.22
CA PRO A 730 6.84 -16.34 -28.23
C PRO A 730 8.36 -16.55 -28.23
N TYR A 731 9.06 -16.51 -27.22
CA TYR A 731 10.53 -16.52 -27.07
C TYR A 731 11.22 -15.15 -27.10
N GLY A 732 10.48 -14.05 -27.32
CA GLY A 732 11.01 -12.71 -27.13
C GLY A 732 10.94 -12.28 -25.66
N LEU A 733 11.68 -11.23 -25.26
CA LEU A 733 11.56 -10.63 -23.92
C LEU A 733 10.19 -9.99 -23.69
N GLY A 734 9.50 -9.63 -24.77
CA GLY A 734 8.18 -9.02 -24.74
C GLY A 734 7.02 -10.01 -24.65
N TYR A 735 7.25 -11.26 -24.17
CA TYR A 735 6.20 -12.26 -24.07
C TYR A 735 6.23 -13.00 -22.71
N SER A 736 5.06 -13.14 -22.10
CA SER A 736 4.85 -13.97 -20.91
C SER A 736 3.59 -14.81 -21.04
N GLY A 737 3.50 -15.89 -20.26
CA GLY A 737 2.33 -16.75 -20.20
C GLY A 737 1.10 -16.06 -19.64
N ASN A 738 0.00 -16.81 -19.52
CA ASN A 738 -1.26 -16.32 -18.94
C ASN A 738 -1.80 -17.25 -17.83
N GLU A 739 -1.00 -18.21 -17.42
CA GLU A 739 -1.37 -19.28 -16.49
C GLU A 739 -1.60 -18.80 -15.05
N MET A 740 -1.14 -17.62 -14.71
CA MET A 740 -1.34 -17.02 -13.38
C MET A 740 -2.37 -15.87 -13.40
N ALA A 741 -2.86 -15.49 -14.56
CA ALA A 741 -3.79 -14.37 -14.69
C ALA A 741 -5.08 -14.62 -13.89
N GLY A 742 -5.41 -13.69 -13.00
CA GLY A 742 -6.55 -13.82 -12.09
C GLY A 742 -6.26 -14.58 -10.79
N ASN A 743 -5.04 -15.14 -10.64
CA ASN A 743 -4.62 -15.75 -9.40
C ASN A 743 -4.01 -14.72 -8.45
N PHE A 744 -4.40 -14.80 -7.20
CA PHE A 744 -3.83 -13.99 -6.14
C PHE A 744 -2.71 -14.76 -5.42
N VAL A 745 -1.65 -14.05 -5.11
CA VAL A 745 -0.48 -14.59 -4.42
C VAL A 745 -0.24 -13.75 -3.16
N MET A 746 -0.13 -14.40 -2.01
CA MET A 746 0.21 -13.76 -0.76
C MET A 746 1.73 -13.60 -0.65
N GLY A 747 2.17 -12.41 -0.26
CA GLY A 747 3.56 -12.09 0.11
C GLY A 747 3.72 -11.86 1.61
N ASN A 748 4.51 -10.86 1.98
CA ASN A 748 4.77 -10.53 3.38
C ASN A 748 3.67 -9.62 3.95
N THR A 749 2.97 -10.10 4.97
CA THR A 749 1.94 -9.35 5.72
C THR A 749 2.49 -8.73 7.00
N PHE A 750 3.74 -9.06 7.38
CA PHE A 750 4.42 -8.59 8.60
C PHE A 750 3.72 -8.96 9.91
N ASP A 751 2.97 -10.06 9.97
CA ASP A 751 2.21 -10.49 11.16
C ASP A 751 2.49 -11.94 11.60
N TYR A 752 3.55 -12.56 11.10
CA TYR A 752 3.84 -13.97 11.32
C TYR A 752 4.34 -14.32 12.73
N VAL A 753 4.83 -13.34 13.50
CA VAL A 753 5.22 -13.50 14.92
C VAL A 753 4.11 -14.15 15.75
N TYR A 754 2.84 -13.82 15.45
CA TYR A 754 1.70 -14.42 16.15
C TYR A 754 1.67 -15.95 16.03
N THR A 755 2.02 -16.51 14.90
CA THR A 755 2.01 -17.98 14.68
C THR A 755 2.99 -18.70 15.59
N HIS A 756 4.19 -18.12 15.76
CA HIS A 756 5.21 -18.62 16.69
C HIS A 756 4.74 -18.45 18.14
N ALA A 757 4.28 -17.25 18.48
CA ALA A 757 3.83 -16.92 19.83
C ALA A 757 2.65 -17.80 20.28
N ASP A 758 1.67 -18.08 19.40
CA ASP A 758 0.55 -18.99 19.66
C ASP A 758 1.02 -20.40 19.97
N ALA A 759 1.97 -20.91 19.21
CA ALA A 759 2.51 -22.25 19.41
C ALA A 759 3.32 -22.36 20.72
N ILE A 760 4.07 -21.33 21.09
CA ILE A 760 4.82 -21.28 22.35
C ILE A 760 3.85 -21.17 23.54
N ALA A 761 2.89 -20.24 23.50
CA ALA A 761 1.89 -20.00 24.55
C ALA A 761 1.05 -21.26 24.84
N ALA A 762 0.70 -22.03 23.80
CA ALA A 762 -0.06 -23.28 23.96
C ALA A 762 0.65 -24.31 24.84
N THR A 763 1.95 -24.23 25.04
CA THR A 763 2.69 -25.11 25.97
C THR A 763 2.40 -24.79 27.45
N LYS A 764 1.91 -23.59 27.75
CA LYS A 764 1.64 -23.06 29.11
C LYS A 764 2.87 -23.08 30.04
N ARG A 765 4.07 -23.06 29.47
CA ARG A 765 5.35 -23.11 30.23
C ARG A 765 6.14 -21.81 30.17
N TYR A 766 5.84 -20.97 29.20
CA TYR A 766 6.64 -19.78 28.90
C TYR A 766 5.76 -18.54 28.80
N ASN A 767 6.33 -17.42 29.20
CA ASN A 767 5.94 -16.12 28.74
C ASN A 767 6.45 -15.87 27.31
N VAL A 768 5.83 -14.97 26.57
CA VAL A 768 6.28 -14.58 25.23
C VAL A 768 6.47 -13.07 25.16
N ALA A 769 7.65 -12.67 24.72
CA ALA A 769 7.98 -11.32 24.27
C ALA A 769 8.35 -11.38 22.77
N SER A 770 8.31 -10.24 22.09
CA SER A 770 8.73 -10.20 20.67
C SER A 770 9.37 -8.86 20.29
N CYS A 771 10.19 -8.91 19.23
CA CYS A 771 10.83 -7.72 18.69
C CYS A 771 11.18 -7.88 17.21
N THR A 772 11.50 -6.78 16.53
CA THR A 772 12.08 -6.82 15.18
C THR A 772 13.58 -7.08 15.25
N ALA A 773 14.16 -7.76 14.26
CA ALA A 773 15.58 -8.11 14.24
C ALA A 773 16.49 -6.87 14.37
N GLU A 774 16.11 -5.74 13.80
CA GLU A 774 16.85 -4.48 13.89
C GLU A 774 17.06 -3.99 15.35
N THR A 775 16.14 -4.35 16.28
CA THR A 775 16.30 -4.01 17.71
C THR A 775 17.38 -4.85 18.40
N VAL A 776 17.58 -6.06 17.91
CA VAL A 776 18.67 -6.95 18.36
C VAL A 776 20.00 -6.48 17.77
N GLU A 777 20.02 -6.18 16.46
CA GLU A 777 21.20 -5.69 15.75
C GLU A 777 21.76 -4.41 16.39
N SER A 778 20.87 -3.47 16.69
CA SER A 778 21.22 -2.18 17.35
C SER A 778 21.55 -2.32 18.84
N GLY A 779 21.38 -3.50 19.46
CA GLY A 779 21.61 -3.71 20.89
C GLY A 779 20.55 -3.14 21.82
N ILE A 780 19.39 -2.71 21.29
CA ILE A 780 18.25 -2.24 22.07
C ILE A 780 17.57 -3.40 22.80
N VAL A 781 17.61 -4.60 22.22
CA VAL A 781 17.21 -5.86 22.84
C VAL A 781 18.47 -6.70 23.04
N ASP A 782 18.73 -7.06 24.30
CA ASP A 782 19.81 -7.98 24.66
C ASP A 782 19.20 -9.38 24.86
N LEU A 783 19.61 -10.31 24.00
CA LEU A 783 19.08 -11.67 23.98
C LEU A 783 19.41 -12.49 25.25
N ILE A 784 20.48 -12.16 25.97
CA ILE A 784 20.88 -12.87 27.20
C ILE A 784 19.80 -12.84 28.30
N ASN A 785 18.88 -11.91 28.21
CA ASN A 785 17.79 -11.77 29.19
C ASN A 785 16.63 -12.76 28.95
N TYR A 786 16.74 -13.65 27.96
CA TYR A 786 15.68 -14.56 27.56
C TYR A 786 16.15 -16.02 27.58
N ASP A 787 15.30 -16.90 28.08
CA ASP A 787 15.61 -18.32 28.23
C ASP A 787 15.69 -19.06 26.87
N VAL A 788 14.89 -18.62 25.91
CA VAL A 788 14.87 -19.14 24.53
C VAL A 788 14.69 -17.95 23.57
N VAL A 789 15.36 -17.99 22.45
CA VAL A 789 15.17 -17.08 21.31
C VAL A 789 14.62 -17.88 20.15
N ASP A 790 13.53 -17.39 19.55
CA ASP A 790 12.91 -17.93 18.34
C ASP A 790 13.04 -16.93 17.21
N LEU A 791 13.94 -17.18 16.25
CA LEU A 791 14.25 -16.32 15.12
C LEU A 791 13.44 -16.75 13.88
N ALA A 792 12.42 -15.97 13.55
CA ALA A 792 11.56 -16.17 12.40
C ALA A 792 12.11 -15.41 11.18
N LEU A 793 12.64 -16.11 10.18
CA LEU A 793 13.28 -15.53 9.00
C LEU A 793 12.44 -15.64 7.72
N GLY A 794 11.39 -16.46 7.70
CA GLY A 794 10.51 -16.59 6.54
C GLY A 794 11.27 -16.84 5.24
N LEU A 795 11.05 -15.94 4.26
CA LEU A 795 11.75 -15.94 2.97
C LEU A 795 12.88 -14.89 2.91
N GLN A 796 13.47 -14.53 4.06
CA GLN A 796 14.54 -13.54 4.14
C GLN A 796 15.81 -14.03 3.46
N LYS A 797 16.30 -13.29 2.47
CA LYS A 797 17.59 -13.52 1.79
C LYS A 797 18.03 -12.28 1.03
N ASN A 798 19.28 -12.23 0.61
CA ASN A 798 19.76 -11.28 -0.40
C ASN A 798 19.41 -11.82 -1.80
N ASP A 799 18.62 -11.07 -2.56
CA ASP A 799 18.29 -11.38 -3.94
C ASP A 799 19.18 -10.65 -4.95
N ALA A 800 20.12 -9.84 -4.47
CA ALA A 800 21.06 -9.00 -5.23
C ALA A 800 20.43 -7.91 -6.12
N ASN A 801 19.12 -7.79 -6.19
CA ASN A 801 18.42 -6.90 -7.13
C ASN A 801 17.44 -5.94 -6.47
N SER A 802 17.00 -6.21 -5.24
CA SER A 802 16.12 -5.30 -4.50
C SER A 802 16.77 -3.95 -4.25
N THR A 803 15.95 -2.90 -4.29
CA THR A 803 16.39 -1.53 -3.97
C THR A 803 16.71 -1.32 -2.49
N VAL A 804 16.33 -2.26 -1.64
CA VAL A 804 16.71 -2.39 -0.23
C VAL A 804 17.57 -3.63 -0.08
N PHE A 805 18.67 -3.53 0.65
CA PHE A 805 19.51 -4.68 0.94
C PHE A 805 18.86 -5.57 1.99
N TYR A 806 18.67 -6.83 1.65
CA TYR A 806 18.21 -7.88 2.55
C TYR A 806 19.28 -8.94 2.74
N LYS A 807 19.31 -9.56 3.90
CA LYS A 807 20.16 -10.69 4.23
C LYS A 807 19.41 -11.56 5.27
N SER A 808 19.51 -12.88 5.19
CA SER A 808 18.84 -13.76 6.16
C SER A 808 19.31 -13.46 7.58
N ILE A 809 20.61 -13.52 7.83
CA ILE A 809 21.21 -13.19 9.12
C ILE A 809 22.41 -12.25 8.87
N PRO A 810 22.21 -10.92 8.93
CA PRO A 810 23.28 -9.94 8.76
C PRO A 810 24.38 -10.08 9.80
N SER A 811 25.56 -9.54 9.55
CA SER A 811 26.74 -9.69 10.42
C SER A 811 26.49 -9.22 11.85
N MET A 812 25.77 -8.11 12.04
CA MET A 812 25.42 -7.60 13.37
C MET A 812 24.54 -8.60 14.13
N LEU A 813 23.53 -9.17 13.48
CA LEU A 813 22.66 -10.18 14.06
C LEU A 813 23.44 -11.46 14.35
N ARG A 814 24.32 -11.93 13.43
CA ARG A 814 25.21 -13.06 13.65
C ARG A 814 26.05 -12.92 14.91
N ASN A 815 26.63 -11.72 15.14
CA ASN A 815 27.43 -11.46 16.33
C ASN A 815 26.61 -11.55 17.63
N LYS A 816 25.38 -11.03 17.62
CA LYS A 816 24.47 -11.09 18.78
C LYS A 816 24.01 -12.53 19.06
N LEU A 817 23.70 -13.29 18.03
CA LEU A 817 23.31 -14.70 18.16
C LEU A 817 24.48 -15.57 18.62
N SER A 818 25.70 -15.33 18.14
CA SER A 818 26.91 -16.02 18.63
C SER A 818 27.13 -15.77 20.11
N ALA A 819 27.09 -14.52 20.54
CA ALA A 819 27.24 -14.16 21.95
C ALA A 819 26.16 -14.81 22.82
N TYR A 820 24.92 -14.86 22.35
CA TYR A 820 23.81 -15.49 23.03
C TYR A 820 24.01 -17.02 23.16
N VAL A 821 24.32 -17.73 22.07
CA VAL A 821 24.53 -19.18 22.09
C VAL A 821 25.74 -19.58 22.93
N LEU A 822 26.87 -18.84 22.84
CA LEU A 822 28.05 -19.05 23.65
C LEU A 822 27.81 -18.76 25.15
N GLY A 823 26.90 -17.83 25.44
CA GLY A 823 26.42 -17.49 26.78
C GLY A 823 25.34 -18.45 27.32
N HIS A 824 25.31 -19.72 26.87
CA HIS A 824 24.34 -20.75 27.28
C HIS A 824 22.92 -20.56 26.72
N GLY A 825 22.76 -19.79 25.66
CA GLY A 825 21.48 -19.53 25.01
C GLY A 825 20.89 -20.73 24.26
N LYS A 826 19.58 -20.74 24.14
CA LYS A 826 18.79 -21.75 23.44
C LYS A 826 18.11 -21.09 22.25
N LEU A 827 18.53 -21.46 21.03
CA LEU A 827 18.12 -20.77 19.81
C LEU A 827 17.28 -21.69 18.90
N ILE A 828 16.10 -21.22 18.52
CA ILE A 828 15.30 -21.73 17.42
C ILE A 828 15.52 -20.77 16.24
N ALA A 829 15.77 -21.30 15.05
CA ALA A 829 15.82 -20.51 13.83
C ALA A 829 15.01 -21.23 12.73
N SER A 830 14.17 -20.49 12.02
CA SER A 830 13.37 -21.04 10.91
C SER A 830 13.36 -20.09 9.72
N GLY A 831 13.57 -20.64 8.53
CA GLY A 831 13.57 -19.86 7.29
C GLY A 831 14.02 -20.67 6.10
N ALA A 832 13.59 -20.27 4.91
CA ALA A 832 13.82 -21.00 3.67
C ALA A 832 15.27 -20.94 3.16
N TYR A 833 16.05 -19.92 3.55
CA TYR A 833 17.34 -19.58 2.92
C TYR A 833 18.48 -19.36 3.93
N ILE A 834 18.44 -20.02 5.08
CA ILE A 834 19.46 -19.87 6.14
C ILE A 834 20.84 -20.31 5.67
N GLY A 835 20.92 -21.43 4.94
CA GLY A 835 22.18 -21.97 4.42
C GLY A 835 22.62 -21.28 3.13
N SER A 836 21.74 -21.20 2.15
CA SER A 836 22.06 -20.69 0.80
C SER A 836 22.45 -19.21 0.78
N ASP A 837 21.91 -18.40 1.68
CA ASP A 837 22.20 -16.97 1.75
C ASP A 837 23.50 -16.66 2.53
N LEU A 838 24.04 -17.62 3.30
CA LEU A 838 25.24 -17.47 4.12
C LEU A 838 26.40 -18.30 3.55
N GLN A 839 26.97 -17.87 2.41
CA GLN A 839 27.94 -18.64 1.64
C GLN A 839 29.34 -18.04 1.58
N HIS A 840 29.58 -16.84 2.16
CA HIS A 840 30.95 -16.36 2.38
C HIS A 840 31.68 -17.22 3.42
N ASP A 841 33.00 -17.26 3.40
CA ASP A 841 33.78 -18.13 4.26
C ASP A 841 33.50 -17.91 5.75
N ASP A 842 33.44 -16.67 6.20
CA ASP A 842 33.07 -16.28 7.57
C ASP A 842 31.64 -16.69 7.92
N GLU A 843 30.74 -16.64 6.97
CA GLU A 843 29.33 -17.04 7.14
C GLU A 843 29.17 -18.55 7.28
N ARG A 844 29.86 -19.34 6.44
CA ARG A 844 29.89 -20.81 6.56
C ARG A 844 30.48 -21.26 7.90
N VAL A 845 31.58 -20.64 8.29
CA VAL A 845 32.20 -20.92 9.60
C VAL A 845 31.24 -20.58 10.74
N TRP A 846 30.50 -19.49 10.61
CA TRP A 846 29.49 -19.09 11.58
C TRP A 846 28.33 -20.11 11.66
N LEU A 847 27.80 -20.58 10.51
CA LEU A 847 26.76 -21.61 10.45
C LEU A 847 27.19 -22.88 11.19
N GLU A 848 28.43 -23.35 10.91
CA GLU A 848 28.98 -24.59 11.51
C GLU A 848 29.26 -24.42 13.01
N ASN A 849 29.77 -23.27 13.43
CA ASN A 849 30.14 -23.05 14.82
C ASN A 849 28.95 -22.66 15.70
N THR A 850 28.01 -21.90 15.21
CA THR A 850 26.89 -21.37 16.01
C THR A 850 25.62 -22.22 15.88
N LEU A 851 25.17 -22.52 14.67
CA LEU A 851 23.96 -23.31 14.44
C LEU A 851 24.21 -24.80 14.31
N LYS A 852 25.46 -25.19 14.14
CA LYS A 852 25.88 -26.57 13.88
C LYS A 852 25.29 -27.18 12.60
N VAL A 853 25.18 -26.33 11.57
CA VAL A 853 24.66 -26.69 10.26
C VAL A 853 25.65 -26.35 9.15
N ALA A 854 25.63 -27.15 8.09
CA ALA A 854 26.24 -26.83 6.81
C ALA A 854 25.18 -26.81 5.72
N TYR A 855 25.40 -26.01 4.66
CA TYR A 855 24.52 -25.97 3.50
C TYR A 855 24.72 -27.18 2.61
N GLY A 856 23.70 -27.98 2.41
CA GLY A 856 23.73 -29.24 1.63
C GLY A 856 23.06 -29.11 0.24
N GLY A 857 22.61 -27.91 -0.15
CA GLY A 857 21.89 -27.66 -1.40
C GLY A 857 20.51 -27.07 -1.16
N ALA A 858 19.77 -26.80 -2.23
CA ALA A 858 18.39 -26.33 -2.19
C ALA A 858 17.46 -27.25 -2.98
N ILE A 859 16.19 -27.26 -2.63
CA ILE A 859 15.16 -28.07 -3.28
C ILE A 859 13.96 -27.20 -3.64
N HIS A 860 13.31 -27.53 -4.75
CA HIS A 860 11.98 -26.99 -5.09
C HIS A 860 10.93 -27.81 -4.34
N THR A 861 10.26 -27.21 -3.38
CA THR A 861 9.38 -27.89 -2.43
C THR A 861 8.03 -28.26 -3.03
N ASP A 862 7.62 -27.59 -4.10
CA ASP A 862 6.38 -27.88 -4.84
C ASP A 862 6.36 -29.26 -5.49
N THR A 863 7.56 -29.82 -5.79
CA THR A 863 7.75 -31.14 -6.40
C THR A 863 7.89 -32.28 -5.39
N ILE A 864 8.10 -31.97 -4.11
CA ILE A 864 8.24 -32.94 -3.04
C ILE A 864 7.06 -32.91 -2.08
N GLY A 865 6.84 -33.94 -1.33
CA GLY A 865 5.80 -34.00 -0.30
C GLY A 865 6.11 -33.12 0.92
N GLY A 866 5.37 -33.32 2.00
CA GLY A 866 5.54 -32.65 3.27
C GLY A 866 6.82 -33.00 4.00
N ILE A 867 6.81 -32.81 5.32
CA ILE A 867 7.93 -33.02 6.21
C ILE A 867 7.61 -34.15 7.22
N LYS A 868 8.58 -35.00 7.50
CA LYS A 868 8.52 -36.08 8.50
C LYS A 868 9.54 -35.83 9.59
N GLY A 869 9.18 -36.13 10.82
CA GLY A 869 10.08 -36.08 11.96
C GLY A 869 9.39 -35.82 13.27
N MET A 870 10.12 -35.95 14.37
CA MET A 870 9.60 -35.73 15.73
C MET A 870 8.30 -36.51 16.02
N GLY A 871 8.14 -37.71 15.43
CA GLY A 871 6.97 -38.55 15.61
C GLY A 871 5.72 -38.11 14.84
N THR A 872 5.84 -37.21 13.89
CA THR A 872 4.70 -36.71 13.11
C THR A 872 5.06 -36.46 11.64
N GLU A 873 4.03 -36.31 10.81
CA GLU A 873 4.16 -35.89 9.42
C GLU A 873 3.22 -34.69 9.23
N PHE A 874 3.64 -33.67 8.46
CA PHE A 874 2.88 -32.46 8.21
C PHE A 874 3.24 -31.83 6.88
N ASP A 875 2.31 -31.01 6.34
CA ASP A 875 2.52 -30.21 5.14
C ASP A 875 2.69 -28.72 5.50
N PHE A 876 3.28 -27.96 4.58
CA PHE A 876 3.48 -26.53 4.70
C PHE A 876 3.14 -25.82 3.38
N TYR A 877 2.94 -24.51 3.42
CA TYR A 877 2.66 -23.72 2.22
C TYR A 877 3.87 -23.71 1.28
N ARG A 878 3.85 -24.58 0.27
CA ARG A 878 4.90 -24.80 -0.73
C ARG A 878 4.48 -24.45 -2.16
N GLN A 879 3.24 -24.03 -2.35
CA GLN A 879 2.70 -23.55 -3.63
C GLN A 879 2.10 -22.16 -3.45
N LEU A 880 2.32 -21.29 -4.42
CA LEU A 880 1.75 -19.93 -4.41
C LEU A 880 0.25 -20.00 -4.22
N ASN A 881 -0.28 -19.20 -3.30
CA ASN A 881 -1.68 -19.20 -2.91
C ASN A 881 -2.10 -17.84 -2.33
N PRO A 882 -3.41 -17.56 -2.19
CA PRO A 882 -3.89 -16.25 -1.73
C PRO A 882 -3.98 -16.10 -0.20
N THR A 883 -3.65 -17.13 0.59
CA THR A 883 -3.89 -17.11 2.05
C THR A 883 -2.64 -16.91 2.88
N HIS A 884 -1.50 -17.44 2.43
CA HIS A 884 -0.22 -17.37 3.10
C HIS A 884 0.91 -17.35 2.07
N TYR A 885 2.02 -16.70 2.34
CA TYR A 885 3.18 -16.82 1.46
C TYR A 885 3.65 -18.27 1.40
N ALA A 886 4.26 -18.64 0.31
CA ALA A 886 4.73 -20.00 0.07
C ALA A 886 6.25 -20.07 0.01
N ALA A 887 6.82 -21.07 0.69
CA ALA A 887 8.23 -21.41 0.59
C ALA A 887 8.42 -22.43 -0.55
N THR A 888 8.38 -21.95 -1.80
CA THR A 888 8.47 -22.76 -3.02
C THR A 888 9.86 -23.40 -3.22
N LYS A 889 10.88 -22.82 -2.59
CA LYS A 889 12.25 -23.28 -2.58
C LYS A 889 12.80 -23.19 -1.16
N CYS A 890 13.45 -24.24 -0.70
CA CYS A 890 14.03 -24.32 0.63
C CYS A 890 15.42 -24.94 0.61
N ASP A 891 16.20 -24.64 1.63
CA ASP A 891 17.52 -25.25 1.83
C ASP A 891 17.43 -26.71 2.28
N VAL A 892 18.50 -27.43 2.05
CA VAL A 892 18.84 -28.67 2.72
C VAL A 892 19.97 -28.37 3.71
N LEU A 893 19.73 -28.56 5.00
CA LEU A 893 20.73 -28.32 6.05
C LEU A 893 21.32 -29.60 6.56
N MET A 894 22.64 -29.73 6.52
CA MET A 894 23.36 -30.89 6.97
C MET A 894 23.84 -30.69 8.41
N PRO A 895 23.68 -31.68 9.30
CA PRO A 895 24.21 -31.59 10.66
C PRO A 895 25.73 -31.63 10.68
N VAL A 896 26.37 -30.84 11.54
CA VAL A 896 27.80 -30.75 11.75
C VAL A 896 28.10 -31.14 13.19
N SER A 897 29.25 -31.82 13.42
CA SER A 897 29.70 -32.29 14.74
C SER A 897 28.71 -33.30 15.34
N THR A 898 28.23 -33.08 16.54
CA THR A 898 27.27 -33.95 17.27
C THR A 898 25.81 -33.60 17.01
N ALA A 899 25.53 -32.65 16.07
CA ALA A 899 24.18 -32.35 15.66
C ALA A 899 23.54 -33.52 14.88
N PHE A 900 22.22 -33.52 14.82
CA PHE A 900 21.49 -34.60 14.12
C PHE A 900 20.28 -33.99 13.36
N CYS A 901 19.68 -34.80 12.49
CA CYS A 901 18.54 -34.40 11.66
C CYS A 901 17.22 -34.86 12.30
N PRO A 902 16.45 -33.98 12.97
CA PRO A 902 15.14 -34.31 13.55
C PRO A 902 13.98 -34.24 12.55
N LEU A 903 14.15 -33.54 11.43
CA LEU A 903 13.14 -33.30 10.42
C LEU A 903 13.70 -33.59 9.02
N GLN A 904 12.93 -34.29 8.20
CA GLN A 904 13.29 -34.65 6.84
C GLN A 904 12.16 -34.27 5.87
N TYR A 905 12.50 -33.76 4.72
CA TYR A 905 11.58 -33.66 3.59
C TYR A 905 11.12 -35.05 3.14
N ALA A 906 10.00 -35.15 2.44
CA ALA A 906 9.46 -36.46 2.02
C ALA A 906 10.43 -37.30 1.16
N ASN A 907 11.39 -36.67 0.50
CA ASN A 907 12.45 -37.32 -0.27
C ASN A 907 13.63 -37.80 0.60
N GLY A 908 13.56 -37.63 1.92
CA GLY A 908 14.58 -38.05 2.87
C GLY A 908 15.73 -37.07 3.11
N MET A 909 15.78 -35.97 2.38
CA MET A 909 16.77 -34.90 2.63
C MET A 909 16.46 -34.14 3.93
N SER A 910 17.50 -33.63 4.57
CA SER A 910 17.36 -32.93 5.85
C SER A 910 16.61 -31.59 5.72
N ALA A 911 15.49 -31.45 6.43
CA ALA A 911 14.68 -30.26 6.56
C ALA A 911 14.95 -29.48 7.85
N GLY A 912 15.81 -30.02 8.73
CA GLY A 912 16.18 -29.33 9.96
C GLY A 912 17.27 -30.07 10.73
N VAL A 913 17.99 -29.32 11.55
CA VAL A 913 19.12 -29.78 12.35
C VAL A 913 18.94 -29.37 13.79
N ALA A 914 19.17 -30.27 14.71
CA ALA A 914 19.15 -30.04 16.14
C ALA A 914 20.50 -30.38 16.76
N TYR A 915 20.94 -29.52 17.68
CA TYR A 915 22.15 -29.65 18.46
C TYR A 915 21.88 -29.35 19.92
N ARG A 916 22.46 -30.17 20.80
CA ARG A 916 22.46 -29.94 22.22
C ARG A 916 23.87 -30.10 22.76
N GLY A 917 24.43 -29.03 23.28
CA GLY A 917 25.68 -29.01 24.04
C GLY A 917 25.43 -29.23 25.53
N ASN A 918 26.42 -28.91 26.35
CA ASN A 918 26.30 -29.05 27.80
C ASN A 918 25.27 -28.03 28.35
N ASP A 919 25.36 -26.80 27.91
CA ASP A 919 24.55 -25.67 28.45
C ASP A 919 23.80 -24.85 27.37
N ASN A 920 24.09 -25.12 26.09
CA ASN A 920 23.44 -24.45 24.96
C ASN A 920 22.77 -25.46 24.03
N ALA A 921 21.82 -24.99 23.26
CA ALA A 921 21.13 -25.83 22.27
C ALA A 921 20.64 -24.99 21.09
N THR A 922 20.63 -25.58 19.88
CA THR A 922 20.05 -24.94 18.69
C THR A 922 19.09 -25.90 17.99
N PHE A 923 18.04 -25.36 17.43
CA PHE A 923 17.12 -26.08 16.55
C PHE A 923 16.88 -25.23 15.30
N THR A 924 17.40 -25.66 14.16
CA THR A 924 17.35 -24.92 12.90
C THR A 924 16.46 -25.65 11.91
N MET A 925 15.41 -24.96 11.42
CA MET A 925 14.52 -25.43 10.37
C MET A 925 14.88 -24.79 9.04
N ALA A 926 15.02 -25.60 8.00
CA ALA A 926 15.33 -25.16 6.64
C ALA A 926 14.09 -24.65 5.88
N PHE A 927 12.99 -24.47 6.56
CA PHE A 927 11.73 -23.93 6.07
C PHE A 927 11.11 -23.03 7.15
N PRO A 928 10.24 -22.07 6.80
CA PRO A 928 9.58 -21.22 7.77
C PRO A 928 8.58 -22.01 8.63
N PHE A 929 8.69 -21.91 9.94
CA PHE A 929 7.77 -22.56 10.88
C PHE A 929 6.32 -22.14 10.68
N GLU A 930 6.09 -20.86 10.44
CA GLU A 930 4.76 -20.27 10.22
C GLU A 930 4.07 -20.79 8.95
N CYS A 931 4.84 -21.34 8.01
CA CYS A 931 4.28 -21.98 6.81
C CYS A 931 3.64 -23.36 7.08
N ILE A 932 3.84 -23.99 8.23
CA ILE A 932 3.14 -25.25 8.57
C ILE A 932 1.62 -24.99 8.55
N ILE A 933 0.88 -25.75 7.74
CA ILE A 933 -0.54 -25.48 7.48
C ILE A 933 -1.42 -25.77 8.71
N ASP A 934 -1.26 -26.96 9.29
CA ASP A 934 -2.08 -27.42 10.40
C ASP A 934 -1.62 -26.81 11.73
N ARG A 935 -2.51 -26.07 12.41
CA ARG A 935 -2.23 -25.47 13.71
C ARG A 935 -1.83 -26.50 14.77
N ASN A 936 -2.50 -27.67 14.83
CA ASN A 936 -2.19 -28.68 15.84
C ASN A 936 -0.78 -29.26 15.62
N LYS A 937 -0.35 -29.36 14.35
CA LYS A 937 1.01 -29.76 14.01
C LYS A 937 2.02 -28.71 14.47
N ARG A 938 1.75 -27.40 14.24
CA ARG A 938 2.58 -26.32 14.79
C ARG A 938 2.73 -26.41 16.30
N LEU A 939 1.61 -26.60 17.03
CA LEU A 939 1.64 -26.76 18.50
C LEU A 939 2.48 -27.96 18.92
N SER A 940 2.31 -29.11 18.26
CA SER A 940 3.06 -30.36 18.57
C SER A 940 4.55 -30.19 18.30
N ILE A 941 4.93 -29.63 17.16
CA ILE A 941 6.32 -29.42 16.76
C ILE A 941 7.00 -28.43 17.71
N MET A 942 6.39 -27.26 17.97
CA MET A 942 6.97 -26.27 18.89
C MET A 942 7.12 -26.84 20.31
N ASN A 943 6.14 -27.60 20.81
CA ASN A 943 6.25 -28.26 22.12
C ASN A 943 7.39 -29.27 22.16
N GLY A 944 7.59 -30.05 21.09
CA GLY A 944 8.71 -30.96 20.95
C GLY A 944 10.05 -30.23 20.91
N ILE A 945 10.17 -29.15 20.15
CA ILE A 945 11.38 -28.33 20.08
C ILE A 945 11.72 -27.74 21.46
N LEU A 946 10.76 -27.13 22.14
CA LEU A 946 10.97 -26.55 23.46
C LEU A 946 11.36 -27.58 24.51
N LYS A 947 10.80 -28.80 24.47
CA LYS A 947 11.24 -29.93 25.32
C LYS A 947 12.66 -30.39 25.01
N PHE A 948 13.04 -30.39 23.74
CA PHE A 948 14.41 -30.72 23.37
C PHE A 948 15.41 -29.68 23.88
N LEU A 949 15.04 -28.39 23.88
CA LEU A 949 15.90 -27.31 24.35
C LEU A 949 15.99 -27.22 25.89
N GLU A 950 15.05 -27.77 26.64
CA GLU A 950 15.08 -27.83 28.11
C GLU A 950 16.19 -28.74 28.62
#